data_16b1f025b358116ee928038083bb13e5
#
_entry.id   16b1f025b358116ee928038083bb13e5
#
_cell.length_a   1.000
_cell.length_b   1.000
_cell.length_c   1.000
_cell.angle_alpha   90.00
_cell.angle_beta   90.00
_cell.angle_gamma   90.00
#
_symmetry.space_group_name_H-M   'P 1'
#
loop_
_entity.id
_entity.type
_entity.pdbx_description
1 polymer ?
#
loop_
_entity_poly.entity_id
_entity_poly.type
_entity_poly.pdbx_seq_one_letter_code
_entity_poly.pdbx_strand_id
1 'polypeptide(L)'
;PSGSRKAPAHPVVLRSARLEVTLDADDGLPYEYRWKATSATLRGEDYGQKIMATVCERTSWRFITGPLDLVLSRGVYLPEGAPATAAIFNCTAKDADKPCASFQIHYELDGAALLVSMLGVKELNGHELLDVGMPRLVTVREEDGPAWLVHGDSGGSFVMLGDAKPGTLPPNSFWGKINGALPVNMVGTDRLMCVQETTAFMDTTEVAVTDTPGNRRASIGSGRVHRVNGHDCYNLNLGAGAPLNCGNEGTPNLLVEDLENISSCRLDFLPVTGDAKSAWIAAGKLVRDRMPAIPNQFYEDKNVYGIRCDEPRFPQPSATFAQCEQLISDVAELTDHAPQIVHLWGWQFKGKDTGYPAVNVVDERIGGYDGLMQVMERGRTHNATVTLSDNYDDAYKSSPAWNEDYIARRPDGQLWQSRPWTGEVSFIQGLAKYMEGPGVERVQYTCERYKLQQTIHVDVLSYYAIRNDWDPKHPASGIRNLRAGRYRVLKEFAKHGVDVTSEGLRYPMIGKMSCCWYAQTSETSPFGGKPIPLLPLIYGKSAIWGLSGGMRGDPFDLRARHLFWGANLHDILRADMDRKQITDVFYLMMVPWKHVHGREILSFSRDGERMAIGLEGDCRIEIDKAGKTYRVTVGGAVMADQESLFCPLDADRIAFYALNANKLSAPWPKGWNPNDAAAVALSVGKREEVRINHGAGGIEVSVAAQQPVIVYRNRKLARL
;
A
#
# COMPACT_ATOMS: atom_id res chain seq x y z
N PRO A 1 -35.42 1.29 15.04
CA PRO A 1 -35.51 1.41 16.47
C PRO A 1 -34.41 2.36 16.95
N SER A 2 -34.84 3.49 17.55
CA SER A 2 -33.96 4.60 17.97
C SER A 2 -33.42 4.42 19.41
N GLY A 3 -33.30 3.19 19.88
CA GLY A 3 -32.83 2.93 21.24
C GLY A 3 -31.40 2.38 21.25
N SER A 4 -30.60 2.77 22.26
CA SER A 4 -29.36 2.09 22.60
C SER A 4 -29.64 0.64 22.95
N ARG A 5 -28.68 -0.24 22.59
CA ARG A 5 -28.69 -1.64 23.01
C ARG A 5 -28.77 -1.71 24.55
N LYS A 6 -29.66 -2.55 25.07
CA LYS A 6 -29.77 -2.79 26.52
C LYS A 6 -28.53 -3.52 27.02
N ALA A 7 -28.22 -3.33 28.31
CA ALA A 7 -27.16 -4.09 28.96
C ALA A 7 -27.41 -5.59 28.81
N PRO A 8 -26.35 -6.41 28.62
CA PRO A 8 -26.47 -7.84 28.49
C PRO A 8 -27.13 -8.48 29.71
N ALA A 9 -28.07 -9.41 29.46
CA ALA A 9 -28.65 -10.21 30.54
C ALA A 9 -27.62 -11.22 31.08
N HIS A 10 -26.73 -11.71 30.23
CA HIS A 10 -25.68 -12.68 30.56
C HIS A 10 -24.31 -12.14 30.18
N PRO A 11 -23.74 -11.17 30.94
CA PRO A 11 -22.45 -10.58 30.59
C PRO A 11 -21.29 -11.55 30.83
N VAL A 12 -20.35 -11.58 29.89
CA VAL A 12 -19.03 -12.21 30.00
C VAL A 12 -17.99 -11.13 30.09
N VAL A 13 -17.24 -11.05 31.16
CA VAL A 13 -16.28 -9.98 31.40
C VAL A 13 -14.85 -10.50 31.30
N LEU A 14 -14.12 -9.99 30.33
CA LEU A 14 -12.68 -10.23 30.16
C LEU A 14 -11.90 -9.10 30.82
N ARG A 15 -10.79 -9.42 31.48
CA ARG A 15 -9.99 -8.43 32.20
C ARG A 15 -8.50 -8.63 31.99
N SER A 16 -7.84 -7.56 31.59
CA SER A 16 -6.39 -7.42 31.64
C SER A 16 -5.98 -6.40 32.73
N ALA A 17 -4.69 -6.08 32.79
CA ALA A 17 -4.21 -5.00 33.67
C ALA A 17 -4.77 -3.62 33.26
N ARG A 18 -5.04 -3.38 32.00
CA ARG A 18 -5.41 -2.06 31.44
C ARG A 18 -6.85 -1.96 30.96
N LEU A 19 -7.39 -3.03 30.42
CA LEU A 19 -8.66 -3.06 29.72
C LEU A 19 -9.62 -4.07 30.36
N GLU A 20 -10.89 -3.69 30.44
CA GLU A 20 -12.01 -4.58 30.72
C GLU A 20 -12.95 -4.58 29.53
N VAL A 21 -13.36 -5.76 29.06
CA VAL A 21 -14.27 -5.94 27.93
C VAL A 21 -15.46 -6.73 28.38
N THR A 22 -16.65 -6.19 28.23
CA THR A 22 -17.92 -6.88 28.48
C THR A 22 -18.46 -7.40 27.15
N LEU A 23 -18.64 -8.71 27.05
CA LEU A 23 -19.31 -9.39 25.94
C LEU A 23 -20.72 -9.77 26.35
N ASP A 24 -21.61 -9.89 25.40
CA ASP A 24 -22.92 -10.48 25.61
C ASP A 24 -22.86 -11.98 25.25
N ALA A 25 -23.20 -12.86 26.22
CA ALA A 25 -23.19 -14.30 26.01
C ALA A 25 -24.26 -14.75 24.99
N ASP A 26 -25.33 -13.98 24.83
CA ASP A 26 -26.46 -14.37 23.99
C ASP A 26 -26.23 -14.09 22.49
N ASP A 27 -25.45 -13.05 22.17
CA ASP A 27 -25.16 -12.71 20.78
C ASP A 27 -23.66 -12.75 20.42
N GLY A 28 -22.80 -12.99 21.41
CA GLY A 28 -21.36 -13.16 21.22
C GLY A 28 -20.63 -11.87 20.85
N LEU A 29 -21.25 -10.70 20.98
CA LEU A 29 -20.67 -9.42 20.56
C LEU A 29 -20.21 -8.60 21.76
N PRO A 30 -19.15 -7.78 21.59
CA PRO A 30 -18.75 -6.81 22.60
C PRO A 30 -19.89 -5.80 22.86
N TYR A 31 -20.08 -5.48 24.13
CA TYR A 31 -21.03 -4.48 24.60
C TYR A 31 -20.34 -3.20 25.06
N GLU A 32 -19.26 -3.32 25.86
CA GLU A 32 -18.51 -2.19 26.40
C GLU A 32 -17.02 -2.52 26.54
N TYR A 33 -16.20 -1.53 26.27
CA TYR A 33 -14.77 -1.52 26.55
C TYR A 33 -14.50 -0.44 27.60
N ARG A 34 -13.79 -0.78 28.67
CA ARG A 34 -13.50 0.15 29.77
C ARG A 34 -12.01 0.22 30.04
N TRP A 35 -11.45 1.40 29.94
CA TRP A 35 -10.08 1.66 30.33
C TRP A 35 -9.98 1.79 31.85
N LYS A 36 -9.30 0.87 32.52
CA LYS A 36 -9.34 0.73 33.98
C LYS A 36 -8.79 1.93 34.73
N ALA A 37 -7.74 2.60 34.22
CA ALA A 37 -7.08 3.70 34.92
C ALA A 37 -7.94 4.96 35.04
N THR A 38 -8.81 5.23 34.04
CA THR A 38 -9.63 6.44 33.99
C THR A 38 -11.13 6.17 33.98
N SER A 39 -11.54 4.90 33.92
CA SER A 39 -12.92 4.47 33.70
C SER A 39 -13.56 5.02 32.43
N ALA A 40 -12.76 5.51 31.47
CA ALA A 40 -13.25 5.91 30.16
C ALA A 40 -13.74 4.67 29.40
N THR A 41 -14.84 4.84 28.66
CA THR A 41 -15.48 3.73 27.94
C THR A 41 -15.65 4.03 26.46
N LEU A 42 -15.65 2.97 25.65
CA LEU A 42 -16.21 2.92 24.30
C LEU A 42 -17.26 1.82 24.24
N ARG A 43 -18.21 1.97 23.33
CA ARG A 43 -19.26 0.98 23.14
C ARG A 43 -18.80 -0.09 22.16
N GLY A 44 -19.34 -1.29 22.33
CA GLY A 44 -19.26 -2.36 21.34
C GLY A 44 -20.36 -2.22 20.27
N GLU A 45 -20.99 -3.32 19.91
CA GLU A 45 -22.16 -3.32 19.06
C GLU A 45 -23.33 -2.61 19.77
N ASP A 46 -23.93 -1.65 19.10
CA ASP A 46 -24.91 -0.75 19.72
C ASP A 46 -26.23 -0.62 18.92
N TYR A 47 -26.38 -1.41 17.87
CA TYR A 47 -27.53 -1.37 16.97
C TYR A 47 -28.47 -2.56 17.14
N GLY A 48 -28.16 -3.50 18.03
CA GLY A 48 -28.89 -4.76 18.20
C GLY A 48 -28.72 -5.71 17.00
N GLN A 49 -27.60 -5.61 16.31
CA GLN A 49 -27.26 -6.53 15.23
C GLN A 49 -26.70 -7.82 15.82
N LYS A 50 -26.83 -8.88 15.04
CA LYS A 50 -26.27 -10.20 15.38
C LYS A 50 -25.13 -10.50 14.43
N ILE A 51 -24.26 -11.42 14.83
CA ILE A 51 -23.30 -12.02 13.92
C ILE A 51 -24.08 -12.81 12.88
N MET A 52 -23.85 -12.50 11.60
CA MET A 52 -24.53 -13.12 10.49
C MET A 52 -23.56 -14.02 9.74
N ALA A 53 -24.05 -15.16 9.29
CA ALA A 53 -23.30 -16.00 8.34
C ALA A 53 -24.09 -16.18 7.05
N THR A 54 -23.38 -16.29 5.94
CA THR A 54 -23.93 -16.69 4.65
C THR A 54 -23.34 -18.04 4.28
N VAL A 55 -24.20 -19.01 4.00
CA VAL A 55 -23.85 -20.34 3.51
C VAL A 55 -24.45 -20.57 2.13
N CYS A 56 -23.81 -21.43 1.34
CA CYS A 56 -24.30 -21.85 0.03
C CYS A 56 -24.60 -23.35 0.06
N GLU A 57 -25.80 -23.75 -0.35
CA GLU A 57 -26.13 -25.17 -0.61
C GLU A 57 -25.54 -25.60 -1.95
N ARG A 58 -24.66 -26.60 -1.95
CA ARG A 58 -23.86 -27.00 -3.13
C ARG A 58 -24.69 -27.48 -4.31
N THR A 59 -25.78 -28.16 -4.04
CA THR A 59 -26.59 -28.79 -5.11
C THR A 59 -27.50 -27.81 -5.81
N SER A 60 -28.02 -26.82 -5.09
CA SER A 60 -29.01 -25.86 -5.61
C SER A 60 -28.41 -24.46 -5.83
N TRP A 61 -27.20 -24.21 -5.37
CA TRP A 61 -26.56 -22.88 -5.33
C TRP A 61 -27.42 -21.84 -4.62
N ARG A 62 -28.20 -22.29 -3.65
CA ARG A 62 -29.04 -21.42 -2.85
C ARG A 62 -28.22 -20.79 -1.74
N PHE A 63 -28.24 -19.48 -1.69
CA PHE A 63 -27.57 -18.68 -0.64
C PHE A 63 -28.53 -18.44 0.51
N ILE A 64 -28.06 -18.71 1.72
CA ILE A 64 -28.81 -18.56 2.93
C ILE A 64 -28.01 -17.67 3.88
N THR A 65 -28.59 -16.52 4.21
CA THR A 65 -28.02 -15.60 5.17
C THR A 65 -28.88 -15.56 6.42
N GLY A 66 -28.29 -15.83 7.56
CA GLY A 66 -29.01 -15.83 8.83
C GLY A 66 -28.09 -15.58 10.03
N PRO A 67 -28.70 -15.30 11.19
CA PRO A 67 -27.95 -15.19 12.43
C PRO A 67 -27.37 -16.54 12.83
N LEU A 68 -26.26 -16.51 13.55
CA LEU A 68 -25.62 -17.70 14.12
C LEU A 68 -26.31 -18.14 15.41
N ASP A 69 -26.40 -19.45 15.59
CA ASP A 69 -26.60 -20.02 16.92
C ASP A 69 -25.24 -20.03 17.66
N LEU A 70 -25.21 -19.42 18.82
CA LEU A 70 -24.02 -19.25 19.62
C LEU A 70 -24.13 -19.98 20.95
N VAL A 71 -23.06 -20.66 21.32
CA VAL A 71 -22.92 -21.28 22.62
C VAL A 71 -21.56 -20.91 23.18
N LEU A 72 -21.58 -20.20 24.34
CA LEU A 72 -20.35 -19.92 25.05
C LEU A 72 -19.70 -21.22 25.54
N SER A 73 -18.47 -21.45 25.13
CA SER A 73 -17.68 -22.60 25.57
C SER A 73 -17.22 -22.37 27.02
N ARG A 74 -17.67 -23.22 27.93
CA ARG A 74 -17.16 -23.27 29.32
C ARG A 74 -15.86 -24.06 29.29
N GLY A 75 -14.73 -23.39 29.24
CA GLY A 75 -13.48 -24.14 29.25
C GLY A 75 -12.25 -23.38 28.78
N VAL A 76 -12.17 -22.10 29.04
CA VAL A 76 -10.85 -21.46 29.05
C VAL A 76 -10.14 -21.94 30.32
N TYR A 77 -9.01 -22.62 30.20
CA TYR A 77 -8.16 -23.08 31.30
C TYR A 77 -7.60 -21.86 32.04
N LEU A 78 -8.35 -21.36 33.00
CA LEU A 78 -7.87 -20.35 33.92
C LEU A 78 -7.69 -20.99 35.29
N PRO A 79 -6.63 -20.66 36.02
CA PRO A 79 -6.53 -21.01 37.43
C PRO A 79 -7.78 -20.52 38.18
N GLU A 80 -8.30 -21.31 39.09
CA GLU A 80 -9.47 -20.95 39.87
C GLU A 80 -9.27 -19.58 40.54
N GLY A 81 -10.15 -18.61 40.25
CA GLY A 81 -10.05 -17.24 40.76
C GLY A 81 -9.26 -16.24 39.91
N ALA A 82 -8.64 -16.64 38.80
CA ALA A 82 -8.01 -15.70 37.88
C ALA A 82 -9.08 -14.98 37.02
N PRO A 83 -8.87 -13.70 36.70
CA PRO A 83 -9.78 -13.00 35.78
C PRO A 83 -9.71 -13.61 34.37
N ALA A 84 -10.86 -13.81 33.75
CA ALA A 84 -10.92 -14.31 32.39
C ALA A 84 -10.23 -13.31 31.44
N THR A 85 -9.30 -13.79 30.61
CA THR A 85 -8.63 -13.02 29.58
C THR A 85 -9.12 -13.40 28.16
N ALA A 86 -9.91 -14.47 28.06
CA ALA A 86 -10.43 -14.97 26.78
C ALA A 86 -11.85 -15.50 26.92
N ALA A 87 -12.57 -15.52 25.82
CA ALA A 87 -13.88 -16.18 25.66
C ALA A 87 -13.95 -16.85 24.29
N ILE A 88 -14.55 -18.01 24.24
CA ILE A 88 -14.74 -18.81 23.04
C ILE A 88 -16.24 -19.05 22.83
N PHE A 89 -16.75 -18.70 21.69
CA PHE A 89 -18.11 -19.00 21.27
C PHE A 89 -18.08 -20.09 20.19
N ASN A 90 -18.79 -21.19 20.42
CA ASN A 90 -19.06 -22.18 19.40
C ASN A 90 -20.25 -21.67 18.57
N CYS A 91 -20.04 -21.53 17.28
CA CYS A 91 -20.97 -20.94 16.34
C CYS A 91 -21.51 -22.01 15.41
N THR A 92 -22.81 -21.95 15.12
CA THR A 92 -23.45 -22.82 14.13
C THR A 92 -24.30 -21.97 13.19
N ALA A 93 -24.00 -22.05 11.89
CA ALA A 93 -24.86 -21.53 10.84
C ALA A 93 -25.89 -22.60 10.46
N LYS A 94 -27.15 -22.20 10.28
CA LYS A 94 -28.25 -23.11 9.97
C LYS A 94 -29.04 -22.67 8.74
N ASP A 95 -29.62 -23.68 8.05
CA ASP A 95 -30.74 -23.52 7.14
C ASP A 95 -31.97 -24.12 7.83
N ALA A 96 -32.86 -23.25 8.28
CA ALA A 96 -33.91 -23.61 9.25
C ALA A 96 -33.29 -24.31 10.48
N ASP A 97 -33.58 -25.56 10.71
CA ASP A 97 -33.04 -26.32 11.86
C ASP A 97 -31.83 -27.18 11.49
N LYS A 98 -31.41 -27.20 10.23
CA LYS A 98 -30.31 -28.03 9.73
C LYS A 98 -28.98 -27.31 9.85
N PRO A 99 -28.00 -27.84 10.60
CA PRO A 99 -26.65 -27.25 10.65
C PRO A 99 -25.97 -27.26 9.27
N CYS A 100 -25.43 -26.11 8.88
CA CYS A 100 -24.76 -25.91 7.59
C CYS A 100 -23.26 -25.70 7.71
N ALA A 101 -22.84 -25.03 8.78
CA ALA A 101 -21.44 -24.86 9.12
C ALA A 101 -21.27 -24.68 10.64
N SER A 102 -20.11 -25.05 11.15
CA SER A 102 -19.73 -24.77 12.54
C SER A 102 -18.30 -24.24 12.60
N PHE A 103 -18.04 -23.35 13.55
CA PHE A 103 -16.73 -22.74 13.79
C PHE A 103 -16.69 -22.13 15.21
N GLN A 104 -15.54 -21.57 15.58
CA GLN A 104 -15.39 -20.86 16.85
C GLN A 104 -15.02 -19.41 16.60
N ILE A 105 -15.56 -18.50 17.41
CA ILE A 105 -15.09 -17.13 17.53
C ILE A 105 -14.37 -17.02 18.88
N HIS A 106 -13.11 -16.62 18.81
CA HIS A 106 -12.25 -16.41 19.98
C HIS A 106 -12.07 -14.92 20.19
N TYR A 107 -12.27 -14.50 21.43
CA TYR A 107 -11.91 -13.19 21.95
C TYR A 107 -10.78 -13.39 22.96
N GLU A 108 -9.68 -12.69 22.78
CA GLU A 108 -8.51 -12.78 23.67
C GLU A 108 -7.95 -11.39 23.96
N LEU A 109 -7.70 -11.11 25.23
CA LEU A 109 -7.05 -9.87 25.67
C LEU A 109 -5.53 -10.03 25.69
N ASP A 110 -4.86 -9.20 24.93
CA ASP A 110 -3.40 -9.02 24.93
C ASP A 110 -3.08 -7.59 25.42
N GLY A 111 -2.85 -7.46 26.71
CA GLY A 111 -2.59 -6.16 27.35
C GLY A 111 -3.74 -5.16 27.19
N ALA A 112 -3.62 -4.21 26.30
CA ALA A 112 -4.63 -3.20 25.96
C ALA A 112 -5.34 -3.50 24.64
N ALA A 113 -5.14 -4.67 24.08
CA ALA A 113 -5.77 -5.08 22.82
C ALA A 113 -6.77 -6.21 23.05
N LEU A 114 -7.82 -6.23 22.23
CA LEU A 114 -8.70 -7.38 22.03
C LEU A 114 -8.41 -7.99 20.67
N LEU A 115 -8.03 -9.26 20.66
CA LEU A 115 -7.90 -10.06 19.45
C LEU A 115 -9.23 -10.79 19.22
N VAL A 116 -9.73 -10.74 17.98
CA VAL A 116 -10.93 -11.46 17.57
C VAL A 116 -10.54 -12.39 16.42
N SER A 117 -10.71 -13.69 16.59
CA SER A 117 -10.30 -14.69 15.61
C SER A 117 -11.42 -15.69 15.34
N MET A 118 -11.51 -16.17 14.11
CA MET A 118 -12.42 -17.26 13.73
C MET A 118 -11.61 -18.51 13.43
N LEU A 119 -11.91 -19.61 14.10
CA LEU A 119 -11.14 -20.86 14.06
C LEU A 119 -12.03 -22.07 13.83
N GLY A 120 -11.44 -23.17 13.35
CA GLY A 120 -12.05 -24.50 13.34
C GLY A 120 -13.29 -24.62 12.44
N VAL A 121 -13.29 -24.00 11.26
CA VAL A 121 -14.41 -24.02 10.33
C VAL A 121 -14.66 -25.45 9.80
N LYS A 122 -15.89 -25.93 9.99
CA LYS A 122 -16.41 -27.21 9.43
C LYS A 122 -17.66 -26.93 8.62
N GLU A 123 -17.65 -27.33 7.37
CA GLU A 123 -18.81 -27.28 6.48
C GLU A 123 -19.60 -28.57 6.57
N LEU A 124 -20.92 -28.48 6.64
CA LEU A 124 -21.80 -29.58 6.97
C LEU A 124 -22.94 -29.72 5.98
N ASN A 125 -23.39 -30.97 5.80
CA ASN A 125 -24.64 -31.29 5.07
C ASN A 125 -24.71 -30.69 3.66
N GLY A 126 -23.59 -30.69 2.91
CA GLY A 126 -23.54 -30.19 1.54
C GLY A 126 -23.59 -28.66 1.40
N HIS A 127 -23.34 -27.95 2.48
CA HIS A 127 -23.23 -26.50 2.47
C HIS A 127 -21.78 -26.03 2.60
N GLU A 128 -21.56 -24.81 2.20
CA GLU A 128 -20.30 -24.09 2.28
C GLU A 128 -20.49 -22.76 2.99
N LEU A 129 -19.53 -22.41 3.84
CA LEU A 129 -19.51 -21.12 4.52
C LEU A 129 -18.88 -20.07 3.61
N LEU A 130 -19.66 -19.07 3.22
CA LEU A 130 -19.20 -18.00 2.35
C LEU A 130 -18.69 -16.80 3.11
N ASP A 131 -19.43 -16.37 4.12
CA ASP A 131 -19.03 -15.21 4.90
C ASP A 131 -19.55 -15.26 6.35
N VAL A 132 -18.80 -14.60 7.23
CA VAL A 132 -19.21 -14.31 8.62
C VAL A 132 -18.99 -12.82 8.84
N GLY A 133 -20.07 -12.09 9.15
CA GLY A 133 -20.02 -10.65 9.38
C GLY A 133 -20.09 -10.33 10.88
N MET A 134 -19.10 -9.63 11.39
CA MET A 134 -19.07 -9.00 12.70
C MET A 134 -18.96 -7.48 12.54
N PRO A 135 -19.98 -6.84 11.96
CA PRO A 135 -19.97 -5.41 11.78
C PRO A 135 -20.00 -4.71 13.14
N ARG A 136 -19.38 -3.53 13.23
CA ARG A 136 -19.56 -2.63 14.36
C ARG A 136 -19.09 -3.20 15.70
N LEU A 137 -17.86 -3.73 15.71
CA LEU A 137 -17.22 -4.20 16.94
C LEU A 137 -16.96 -3.06 17.94
N VAL A 138 -16.70 -1.85 17.45
CA VAL A 138 -16.52 -0.66 18.29
C VAL A 138 -17.33 0.51 17.72
N THR A 139 -18.06 1.19 18.58
CA THR A 139 -18.96 2.31 18.24
C THR A 139 -18.68 3.52 19.12
N VAL A 140 -18.69 4.70 18.51
CA VAL A 140 -18.71 6.01 19.17
C VAL A 140 -19.97 6.77 18.79
N ARG A 141 -20.47 7.61 19.70
CA ARG A 141 -21.66 8.43 19.50
C ARG A 141 -21.34 9.90 19.70
N GLU A 142 -22.11 10.75 19.05
CA GLU A 142 -22.01 12.20 19.25
C GLU A 142 -22.32 12.63 20.69
N GLU A 143 -23.22 11.90 21.37
CA GLU A 143 -23.55 12.12 22.78
C GLU A 143 -22.46 11.70 23.79
N ASP A 144 -21.51 10.85 23.38
CA ASP A 144 -20.40 10.39 24.24
C ASP A 144 -19.30 11.46 24.39
N GLY A 145 -19.43 12.64 23.75
CA GLY A 145 -18.49 13.75 23.74
C GLY A 145 -17.92 14.03 22.35
N PRO A 146 -16.79 14.74 22.24
CA PRO A 146 -16.13 15.02 20.97
C PRO A 146 -15.64 13.73 20.30
N ALA A 147 -16.55 13.03 19.61
CA ALA A 147 -16.25 11.78 18.92
C ALA A 147 -15.71 12.03 17.52
N TRP A 148 -14.89 11.11 17.02
CA TRP A 148 -14.22 11.20 15.73
C TRP A 148 -14.00 9.83 15.08
N LEU A 149 -13.76 9.86 13.78
CA LEU A 149 -13.49 8.70 12.93
C LEU A 149 -12.26 8.95 12.05
N VAL A 150 -11.41 7.93 11.94
CA VAL A 150 -10.38 7.80 10.90
C VAL A 150 -10.62 6.50 10.14
N HIS A 151 -10.55 6.56 8.82
CA HIS A 151 -10.47 5.37 7.98
C HIS A 151 -9.22 5.40 7.12
N GLY A 152 -8.59 4.25 6.95
CA GLY A 152 -7.34 4.11 6.20
C GLY A 152 -7.51 4.02 4.69
N ASP A 153 -8.75 3.93 4.20
CA ASP A 153 -9.02 3.90 2.76
C ASP A 153 -8.41 5.12 2.07
N SER A 154 -7.80 4.89 0.91
CA SER A 154 -7.19 5.94 0.09
C SER A 154 -6.13 6.80 0.80
N GLY A 155 -5.37 6.21 1.72
CA GLY A 155 -4.23 6.84 2.40
C GLY A 155 -4.54 7.42 3.78
N GLY A 156 -5.80 7.54 4.13
CA GLY A 156 -6.27 8.00 5.43
C GLY A 156 -7.02 9.33 5.42
N SER A 157 -8.13 9.37 6.16
CA SER A 157 -8.96 10.55 6.31
C SER A 157 -9.51 10.64 7.74
N PHE A 158 -9.60 11.85 8.27
CA PHE A 158 -10.12 12.17 9.60
C PHE A 158 -11.41 13.02 9.50
N VAL A 159 -12.38 12.71 10.35
CA VAL A 159 -13.61 13.54 10.50
C VAL A 159 -14.07 13.55 11.95
N MET A 160 -14.46 14.73 12.45
CA MET A 160 -15.24 14.81 13.68
C MET A 160 -16.64 14.28 13.41
N LEU A 161 -17.21 13.51 14.34
CA LEU A 161 -18.49 12.84 14.12
C LEU A 161 -19.63 13.82 13.86
N GLY A 162 -19.61 14.99 14.50
CA GLY A 162 -20.57 16.07 14.24
C GLY A 162 -20.59 16.57 12.78
N ASP A 163 -19.46 16.50 12.09
CA ASP A 163 -19.32 16.93 10.69
C ASP A 163 -19.41 15.74 9.69
N ALA A 164 -19.50 14.51 10.20
CA ALA A 164 -19.44 13.32 9.35
C ALA A 164 -20.74 13.13 8.55
N LYS A 165 -20.58 12.73 7.28
CA LYS A 165 -21.70 12.34 6.42
C LYS A 165 -22.07 10.87 6.66
N PRO A 166 -23.37 10.54 6.73
CA PRO A 166 -23.82 9.15 6.80
C PRO A 166 -23.35 8.35 5.58
N GLY A 167 -23.01 7.11 5.82
CA GLY A 167 -22.56 6.20 4.77
C GLY A 167 -21.92 4.94 5.34
N THR A 168 -21.59 4.02 4.47
CA THR A 168 -20.85 2.83 4.80
C THR A 168 -19.76 2.63 3.77
N LEU A 169 -18.52 2.50 4.21
CA LEU A 169 -17.48 1.91 3.38
C LEU A 169 -17.78 0.42 3.35
N PRO A 170 -18.10 -0.13 2.17
CA PRO A 170 -18.29 -1.56 2.06
C PRO A 170 -17.01 -2.27 2.48
N PRO A 171 -17.13 -3.53 2.90
CA PRO A 171 -15.99 -4.33 3.27
C PRO A 171 -14.95 -4.28 2.14
N ASN A 172 -13.78 -3.73 2.43
CA ASN A 172 -12.67 -3.74 1.50
C ASN A 172 -11.93 -5.04 1.69
N SER A 173 -12.11 -6.00 0.80
CA SER A 173 -11.10 -7.04 0.69
C SER A 173 -9.80 -6.38 0.27
N PHE A 174 -8.69 -6.69 0.91
CA PHE A 174 -7.36 -6.15 0.57
C PHE A 174 -7.00 -6.32 -0.90
N TRP A 175 -7.75 -7.11 -1.62
CA TRP A 175 -7.55 -7.50 -3.00
C TRP A 175 -8.73 -7.19 -3.90
N GLY A 176 -9.92 -6.98 -3.35
CA GLY A 176 -11.16 -6.84 -4.11
C GLY A 176 -11.43 -5.46 -4.64
N LYS A 177 -10.90 -4.45 -3.99
CA LYS A 177 -10.91 -3.07 -4.46
C LYS A 177 -9.56 -2.42 -4.19
N ILE A 178 -9.29 -1.54 -5.03
CA ILE A 178 -8.09 -0.77 -5.28
C ILE A 178 -7.48 -0.13 -4.02
N ASN A 179 -8.22 0.02 -2.95
CA ASN A 179 -7.90 0.90 -1.83
C ASN A 179 -7.33 0.19 -0.60
N GLY A 180 -7.02 -1.09 -0.68
CA GLY A 180 -6.54 -1.91 0.43
C GLY A 180 -5.05 -1.74 0.77
N ALA A 181 -4.47 -0.55 0.61
CA ALA A 181 -3.10 -0.31 1.04
C ALA A 181 -2.98 -0.27 2.56
N LEU A 182 -3.97 0.31 3.24
CA LEU A 182 -3.92 0.60 4.66
C LEU A 182 -5.19 0.08 5.39
N PRO A 183 -5.17 -1.16 5.93
CA PRO A 183 -6.30 -1.79 6.59
C PRO A 183 -6.45 -1.34 8.05
N VAL A 184 -6.42 -0.04 8.29
CA VAL A 184 -6.45 0.55 9.62
C VAL A 184 -7.61 1.53 9.70
N ASN A 185 -8.47 1.34 10.71
CA ASN A 185 -9.54 2.27 11.03
C ASN A 185 -9.46 2.65 12.51
N MET A 186 -9.93 3.83 12.86
CA MET A 186 -9.91 4.31 14.23
C MET A 186 -11.21 5.03 14.55
N VAL A 187 -11.69 4.84 15.78
CA VAL A 187 -12.74 5.65 16.35
C VAL A 187 -12.33 6.07 17.77
N GLY A 188 -12.75 7.23 18.19
CA GLY A 188 -12.42 7.71 19.51
C GLY A 188 -13.29 8.86 19.97
N THR A 189 -13.17 9.14 21.26
CA THR A 189 -13.68 10.36 21.92
C THR A 189 -12.49 11.21 22.37
N ASP A 190 -12.72 12.19 23.22
CA ASP A 190 -11.67 12.96 23.89
C ASP A 190 -10.97 12.20 25.04
N ARG A 191 -11.41 10.97 25.37
CA ARG A 191 -10.91 10.19 26.53
C ARG A 191 -10.30 8.84 26.17
N LEU A 192 -10.90 8.14 25.23
CA LEU A 192 -10.49 6.78 24.83
C LEU A 192 -10.65 6.62 23.32
N MET A 193 -9.71 5.93 22.70
CA MET A 193 -9.77 5.59 21.29
C MET A 193 -9.48 4.11 21.06
N CYS A 194 -9.96 3.61 19.95
CA CYS A 194 -9.66 2.28 19.44
C CYS A 194 -9.06 2.40 18.04
N VAL A 195 -7.95 1.70 17.79
CA VAL A 195 -7.42 1.44 16.47
C VAL A 195 -7.65 -0.01 16.09
N GLN A 196 -8.30 -0.22 14.98
CA GLN A 196 -8.50 -1.52 14.36
C GLN A 196 -7.42 -1.76 13.32
N GLU A 197 -6.77 -2.90 13.42
CA GLU A 197 -5.88 -3.45 12.40
C GLU A 197 -6.37 -4.84 12.02
N THR A 198 -6.55 -5.07 10.73
CA THR A 198 -6.89 -6.39 10.22
C THR A 198 -5.60 -7.05 9.77
N THR A 199 -5.25 -8.17 10.40
CA THR A 199 -3.97 -8.86 10.15
C THR A 199 -4.09 -9.98 9.14
N ALA A 200 -5.30 -10.26 8.69
CA ALA A 200 -5.59 -11.38 7.81
C ALA A 200 -5.70 -10.97 6.34
N PHE A 201 -5.35 -11.91 5.45
CA PHE A 201 -5.45 -11.72 4.00
C PHE A 201 -6.88 -11.68 3.48
N MET A 202 -7.82 -12.15 4.25
CA MET A 202 -9.20 -12.38 3.83
C MET A 202 -10.21 -11.53 4.55
N ASP A 203 -9.83 -10.93 5.65
CA ASP A 203 -10.73 -10.09 6.38
C ASP A 203 -10.87 -8.75 5.68
N THR A 204 -12.08 -8.28 5.70
CA THR A 204 -12.43 -6.97 5.24
C THR A 204 -12.69 -6.11 6.47
N THR A 205 -12.46 -4.82 6.38
CA THR A 205 -12.85 -3.86 7.41
C THR A 205 -14.15 -3.18 7.01
N GLU A 206 -15.05 -3.00 7.95
CA GLU A 206 -16.26 -2.22 7.76
C GLU A 206 -16.19 -0.93 8.57
N VAL A 207 -16.51 0.18 7.93
CA VAL A 207 -16.66 1.47 8.58
C VAL A 207 -18.02 2.03 8.21
N ALA A 208 -18.79 2.47 9.19
CA ALA A 208 -20.09 3.04 8.97
C ALA A 208 -20.29 4.31 9.81
N VAL A 209 -20.95 5.30 9.22
CA VAL A 209 -21.54 6.46 9.90
C VAL A 209 -23.03 6.40 9.68
N THR A 210 -23.79 6.32 10.76
CA THR A 210 -25.25 6.36 10.71
C THR A 210 -25.75 7.64 11.35
N ASP A 211 -26.77 8.23 10.75
CA ASP A 211 -27.44 9.40 11.28
C ASP A 211 -28.90 9.03 11.50
N THR A 212 -29.28 8.85 12.76
CA THR A 212 -30.67 8.79 13.17
C THR A 212 -31.00 10.08 13.87
N PRO A 213 -32.20 10.66 13.72
CA PRO A 213 -32.54 11.92 14.34
C PRO A 213 -32.16 11.97 15.84
N GLY A 214 -31.21 12.84 16.16
CA GLY A 214 -30.70 13.02 17.52
C GLY A 214 -29.59 12.05 17.96
N ASN A 215 -29.03 11.20 17.06
CA ASN A 215 -27.98 10.27 17.47
C ASN A 215 -27.08 9.80 16.31
N ARG A 216 -26.09 10.61 15.96
CA ARG A 216 -25.07 10.24 14.98
C ARG A 216 -24.05 9.30 15.62
N ARG A 217 -23.71 8.23 14.89
CA ARG A 217 -22.78 7.16 15.35
C ARG A 217 -21.77 6.85 14.29
N ALA A 218 -20.54 6.59 14.70
CA ALA A 218 -19.52 5.97 13.84
C ALA A 218 -19.11 4.62 14.43
N SER A 219 -18.93 3.63 13.58
CA SER A 219 -18.54 2.30 13.99
C SER A 219 -17.48 1.72 13.06
N ILE A 220 -16.62 0.89 13.64
CA ILE A 220 -15.65 0.06 12.94
C ILE A 220 -15.90 -1.38 13.31
N GLY A 221 -15.66 -2.29 12.37
CA GLY A 221 -15.88 -3.69 12.58
C GLY A 221 -14.95 -4.57 11.75
N SER A 222 -14.92 -5.83 12.15
CA SER A 222 -14.33 -6.88 11.36
C SER A 222 -15.21 -7.10 10.14
N GLY A 223 -14.55 -7.22 9.00
CA GLY A 223 -15.24 -7.55 7.79
C GLY A 223 -15.64 -9.00 7.73
N ARG A 224 -15.90 -9.42 6.51
CA ARG A 224 -16.41 -10.73 6.18
C ARG A 224 -15.29 -11.62 5.68
N VAL A 225 -15.28 -12.85 6.12
CA VAL A 225 -14.48 -13.90 5.51
C VAL A 225 -15.25 -14.44 4.32
N HIS A 226 -14.74 -14.23 3.12
CA HIS A 226 -15.33 -14.77 1.90
C HIS A 226 -14.70 -16.10 1.57
N ARG A 227 -15.48 -17.16 1.63
CA ARG A 227 -15.05 -18.51 1.35
C ARG A 227 -16.06 -19.22 0.47
N VAL A 228 -15.58 -19.92 -0.55
CA VAL A 228 -16.42 -20.81 -1.36
C VAL A 228 -15.64 -22.09 -1.64
N ASN A 229 -16.20 -23.24 -1.34
CA ASN A 229 -15.60 -24.57 -1.49
C ASN A 229 -14.23 -24.70 -0.79
N GLY A 230 -14.06 -24.10 0.40
CA GLY A 230 -12.75 -24.07 1.03
C GLY A 230 -11.72 -23.25 0.29
N HIS A 231 -12.11 -22.55 -0.77
CA HIS A 231 -11.29 -21.64 -1.54
C HIS A 231 -11.64 -20.20 -1.25
N ASP A 232 -10.62 -19.38 -1.20
CA ASP A 232 -10.78 -17.95 -0.98
C ASP A 232 -11.40 -17.30 -2.23
N CYS A 233 -12.59 -16.77 -2.10
CA CYS A 233 -13.28 -16.07 -3.18
C CYS A 233 -13.07 -14.56 -3.07
N TYR A 234 -12.00 -14.06 -3.63
CA TYR A 234 -11.76 -12.63 -3.69
C TYR A 234 -12.50 -11.89 -4.78
N ASN A 235 -13.00 -12.58 -5.75
CA ASN A 235 -13.59 -11.97 -6.92
C ASN A 235 -15.05 -12.35 -7.06
N LEU A 236 -15.88 -11.86 -6.15
CA LEU A 236 -17.33 -11.83 -6.27
C LEU A 236 -17.84 -10.90 -7.39
N ASN A 237 -16.97 -10.32 -8.18
CA ASN A 237 -17.30 -9.58 -9.40
C ASN A 237 -17.71 -10.49 -10.59
N LEU A 238 -18.15 -11.68 -10.31
CA LEU A 238 -19.04 -12.41 -11.19
C LEU A 238 -20.36 -11.64 -11.13
N GLY A 239 -20.69 -10.83 -12.12
CA GLY A 239 -21.82 -9.91 -12.13
C GLY A 239 -23.09 -10.42 -11.45
N ALA A 240 -23.98 -9.55 -11.05
CA ALA A 240 -25.23 -9.91 -10.38
C ALA A 240 -25.94 -11.05 -11.15
N GLY A 241 -26.05 -12.22 -10.50
CA GLY A 241 -26.70 -13.41 -11.08
C GLY A 241 -25.76 -14.48 -11.64
N ALA A 242 -24.45 -14.31 -11.63
CA ALA A 242 -23.54 -15.42 -11.93
C ALA A 242 -23.50 -16.40 -10.76
N PRO A 243 -23.66 -17.72 -10.98
CA PRO A 243 -23.51 -18.69 -9.91
C PRO A 243 -22.09 -18.62 -9.37
N LEU A 244 -21.96 -18.56 -8.06
CA LEU A 244 -20.67 -18.70 -7.34
C LEU A 244 -20.24 -20.17 -7.39
N ASN A 245 -20.11 -20.72 -8.58
CA ASN A 245 -19.60 -22.08 -8.74
C ASN A 245 -18.06 -22.01 -8.61
N CYS A 246 -17.59 -22.14 -7.42
CA CYS A 246 -16.17 -22.05 -7.07
C CYS A 246 -15.58 -23.42 -6.81
N GLY A 247 -16.36 -24.49 -6.94
CA GLY A 247 -15.92 -25.81 -6.56
C GLY A 247 -15.44 -26.63 -7.73
N ASN A 248 -14.19 -26.98 -7.70
CA ASN A 248 -13.72 -28.20 -8.31
C ASN A 248 -13.89 -29.32 -7.28
N GLU A 249 -14.87 -30.18 -7.47
CA GLU A 249 -14.94 -31.43 -6.71
C GLU A 249 -13.61 -32.14 -6.82
N GLY A 250 -12.95 -32.40 -5.69
CA GLY A 250 -11.66 -33.09 -5.64
C GLY A 250 -10.41 -32.22 -5.55
N THR A 251 -10.51 -30.92 -5.62
CA THR A 251 -9.37 -30.08 -5.21
C THR A 251 -9.22 -30.17 -3.70
N PRO A 252 -8.04 -30.51 -3.18
CA PRO A 252 -7.86 -30.58 -1.73
C PRO A 252 -8.26 -29.24 -1.13
N ASN A 253 -9.11 -29.31 -0.13
CA ASN A 253 -9.49 -28.17 0.70
C ASN A 253 -8.22 -27.43 1.07
N LEU A 254 -8.08 -26.19 0.61
CA LEU A 254 -6.93 -25.41 0.96
C LEU A 254 -7.00 -25.06 2.43
N LEU A 255 -6.41 -25.99 3.16
CA LEU A 255 -5.85 -25.78 4.43
C LEU A 255 -6.75 -24.94 5.33
N VAL A 256 -7.72 -25.63 5.91
CA VAL A 256 -8.39 -25.17 7.12
C VAL A 256 -7.37 -24.53 8.08
N GLU A 257 -6.14 -25.08 8.18
CA GLU A 257 -5.01 -24.53 8.93
C GLU A 257 -4.56 -23.14 8.49
N ASP A 258 -4.52 -22.85 7.19
CA ASP A 258 -4.20 -21.52 6.70
C ASP A 258 -5.34 -20.51 6.93
N LEU A 259 -6.58 -20.97 6.95
CA LEU A 259 -7.76 -20.16 7.25
C LEU A 259 -7.93 -19.92 8.75
N GLU A 260 -7.56 -20.87 9.59
CA GLU A 260 -7.57 -20.72 11.06
C GLU A 260 -6.70 -19.56 11.55
N ASN A 261 -5.65 -19.24 10.82
CA ASN A 261 -4.73 -18.16 11.15
C ASN A 261 -4.99 -16.84 10.38
N ILE A 262 -6.03 -16.78 9.57
CA ILE A 262 -6.25 -15.67 8.63
C ILE A 262 -7.31 -14.71 9.13
N SER A 263 -8.36 -15.20 9.78
CA SER A 263 -9.48 -14.39 10.22
C SER A 263 -9.22 -13.80 11.61
N SER A 264 -8.35 -12.83 11.71
CA SER A 264 -8.10 -12.10 12.95
C SER A 264 -8.17 -10.59 12.76
N CYS A 265 -8.82 -9.95 13.71
CA CYS A 265 -8.90 -8.51 13.85
C CYS A 265 -8.31 -8.13 15.21
N ARG A 266 -7.41 -7.14 15.21
CA ARG A 266 -6.84 -6.58 16.44
C ARG A 266 -7.46 -5.21 16.71
N LEU A 267 -7.96 -5.02 17.90
CA LEU A 267 -8.53 -3.79 18.42
C LEU A 267 -7.65 -3.30 19.58
N ASP A 268 -6.79 -2.33 19.33
CA ASP A 268 -5.96 -1.72 20.37
C ASP A 268 -6.65 -0.50 20.98
N PHE A 269 -6.69 -0.40 22.29
CA PHE A 269 -7.30 0.71 23.01
C PHE A 269 -6.22 1.58 23.67
N LEU A 270 -6.36 2.90 23.50
CA LEU A 270 -5.43 3.89 24.05
C LEU A 270 -6.21 5.05 24.68
N PRO A 271 -5.74 5.56 25.83
CA PRO A 271 -6.29 6.81 26.35
C PRO A 271 -5.91 7.96 25.42
N VAL A 272 -6.85 8.86 25.19
CA VAL A 272 -6.56 10.10 24.44
C VAL A 272 -5.87 11.08 25.39
N THR A 273 -4.74 11.60 24.96
CA THR A 273 -3.96 12.62 25.66
C THR A 273 -3.81 13.82 24.74
N GLY A 274 -4.26 14.99 25.19
CA GLY A 274 -4.22 16.22 24.39
C GLY A 274 -5.42 16.39 23.45
N ASP A 275 -5.20 17.00 22.28
CA ASP A 275 -6.27 17.31 21.34
C ASP A 275 -6.77 16.05 20.60
N ALA A 276 -8.08 15.83 20.65
CA ALA A 276 -8.73 14.71 19.96
C ALA A 276 -8.45 14.70 18.44
N LYS A 277 -8.27 15.87 17.82
CA LYS A 277 -7.97 16.01 16.38
C LYS A 277 -6.60 15.48 15.98
N SER A 278 -5.69 15.28 16.94
CA SER A 278 -4.35 14.72 16.73
C SER A 278 -4.14 13.35 17.37
N ALA A 279 -5.13 12.85 18.12
CA ALA A 279 -5.04 11.57 18.85
C ALA A 279 -4.72 10.38 17.95
N TRP A 280 -5.17 10.39 16.69
CA TRP A 280 -4.88 9.38 15.70
C TRP A 280 -3.38 9.16 15.43
N ILE A 281 -2.52 10.16 15.72
CA ILE A 281 -1.06 10.03 15.55
C ILE A 281 -0.52 8.96 16.52
N ALA A 282 -0.95 8.98 17.78
CA ALA A 282 -0.52 7.98 18.76
C ALA A 282 -0.97 6.55 18.37
N ALA A 283 -2.21 6.42 17.87
CA ALA A 283 -2.71 5.15 17.37
C ALA A 283 -1.97 4.69 16.11
N GLY A 284 -1.69 5.60 15.16
CA GLY A 284 -0.91 5.31 13.97
C GLY A 284 0.54 4.89 14.28
N LYS A 285 1.18 5.50 15.28
CA LYS A 285 2.50 5.09 15.78
C LYS A 285 2.50 3.68 16.34
N LEU A 286 1.47 3.30 17.10
CA LEU A 286 1.34 1.94 17.61
C LEU A 286 1.28 0.90 16.50
N VAL A 287 0.56 1.20 15.41
CA VAL A 287 0.53 0.34 14.21
C VAL A 287 1.90 0.34 13.51
N ARG A 288 2.51 1.52 13.29
CA ARG A 288 3.84 1.67 12.69
C ARG A 288 4.90 0.81 13.39
N ASP A 289 4.87 0.75 14.73
CA ASP A 289 5.88 0.04 15.51
C ASP A 289 5.81 -1.48 15.30
N ARG A 290 4.69 -2.00 14.86
CA ARG A 290 4.50 -3.39 14.46
C ARG A 290 4.87 -3.67 13.00
N MET A 291 4.92 -2.65 12.16
CA MET A 291 5.25 -2.84 10.75
C MET A 291 6.72 -3.23 10.58
N PRO A 292 7.01 -4.18 9.69
CA PRO A 292 8.39 -4.55 9.38
C PRO A 292 9.14 -3.38 8.77
N ALA A 293 10.44 -3.34 8.96
CA ALA A 293 11.31 -2.42 8.23
C ALA A 293 11.32 -2.76 6.74
N ILE A 294 11.72 -1.78 5.91
CA ILE A 294 11.93 -2.00 4.48
C ILE A 294 12.89 -3.19 4.25
N PRO A 295 12.52 -4.18 3.43
CA PRO A 295 13.36 -5.36 3.22
C PRO A 295 14.72 -5.06 2.60
N ASN A 296 14.77 -4.08 1.70
CA ASN A 296 15.99 -3.71 0.98
C ASN A 296 16.14 -2.19 0.91
N GLN A 297 17.18 -1.68 1.54
CA GLN A 297 17.50 -0.23 1.56
C GLN A 297 18.05 0.29 0.22
N PHE A 298 18.31 -0.59 -0.74
CA PHE A 298 18.84 -0.23 -2.06
C PHE A 298 18.07 0.91 -2.75
N TYR A 299 16.77 1.06 -2.48
CA TYR A 299 15.91 2.05 -3.13
C TYR A 299 15.91 3.44 -2.47
N GLU A 300 16.42 3.58 -1.26
CA GLU A 300 16.24 4.78 -0.43
C GLU A 300 16.89 6.04 -1.02
N ASP A 301 18.00 5.88 -1.74
CA ASP A 301 18.74 6.99 -2.35
C ASP A 301 18.56 7.09 -3.87
N LYS A 302 17.74 6.24 -4.48
CA LYS A 302 17.62 6.10 -5.93
C LYS A 302 16.45 6.92 -6.52
N ASN A 303 16.68 7.39 -7.73
CA ASN A 303 15.61 7.91 -8.58
C ASN A 303 15.04 6.75 -9.40
N VAL A 304 13.80 6.39 -9.17
CA VAL A 304 13.15 5.24 -9.84
C VAL A 304 12.23 5.75 -10.93
N TYR A 305 12.47 5.32 -12.17
CA TYR A 305 11.59 5.62 -13.29
C TYR A 305 11.65 4.51 -14.35
N GLY A 306 10.65 4.50 -15.23
CA GLY A 306 10.64 3.64 -16.41
C GLY A 306 10.88 4.42 -17.67
N ILE A 307 11.29 3.73 -18.73
CA ILE A 307 11.31 4.28 -20.09
C ILE A 307 10.45 3.39 -20.97
N ARG A 308 9.52 4.02 -21.72
CA ARG A 308 8.69 3.30 -22.69
C ARG A 308 9.51 3.08 -23.96
N CYS A 309 9.79 1.81 -24.27
CA CYS A 309 10.48 1.41 -25.48
C CYS A 309 9.49 1.20 -26.65
N ASP A 310 8.57 0.25 -26.48
CA ASP A 310 7.55 -0.01 -27.50
C ASP A 310 6.21 -0.45 -26.89
N GLU A 311 5.16 -0.25 -27.69
CA GLU A 311 3.80 -0.64 -27.32
C GLU A 311 2.98 -0.92 -28.59
N PRO A 312 2.33 -2.11 -28.76
CA PRO A 312 1.71 -2.53 -30.02
C PRO A 312 0.64 -1.60 -30.59
N ARG A 313 -0.01 -0.80 -29.76
CA ARG A 313 -1.03 0.17 -30.20
C ARG A 313 -0.47 1.37 -30.97
N PHE A 314 0.84 1.56 -30.96
CA PHE A 314 1.49 2.62 -31.71
C PHE A 314 2.16 2.08 -32.98
N PRO A 315 2.09 2.78 -34.12
CA PRO A 315 2.65 2.31 -35.39
C PRO A 315 4.18 2.25 -35.40
N GLN A 316 4.82 2.99 -34.50
CA GLN A 316 6.27 3.03 -34.35
C GLN A 316 6.65 2.89 -32.88
N PRO A 317 7.81 2.29 -32.57
CA PRO A 317 8.34 2.27 -31.22
C PRO A 317 8.47 3.68 -30.64
N SER A 318 8.27 3.78 -29.32
CA SER A 318 8.42 5.07 -28.61
C SER A 318 9.88 5.46 -28.40
N ALA A 319 10.77 4.47 -28.26
CA ALA A 319 12.20 4.70 -28.10
C ALA A 319 13.02 3.45 -28.45
N THR A 320 14.13 3.64 -29.13
CA THR A 320 15.18 2.62 -29.27
C THR A 320 16.03 2.55 -27.99
N PHE A 321 16.76 1.47 -27.80
CA PHE A 321 17.68 1.35 -26.65
C PHE A 321 18.77 2.43 -26.65
N ALA A 322 19.22 2.88 -27.83
CA ALA A 322 20.15 4.01 -27.92
C ALA A 322 19.53 5.33 -27.43
N GLN A 323 18.24 5.57 -27.71
CA GLN A 323 17.53 6.74 -27.20
C GLN A 323 17.26 6.62 -25.69
N CYS A 324 17.04 5.41 -25.17
CA CYS A 324 16.97 5.18 -23.73
C CYS A 324 18.30 5.50 -23.04
N GLU A 325 19.43 5.06 -23.62
CA GLU A 325 20.78 5.37 -23.13
C GLU A 325 21.01 6.88 -23.08
N GLN A 326 20.63 7.61 -24.15
CA GLN A 326 20.78 9.06 -24.20
C GLN A 326 19.96 9.74 -23.06
N LEU A 327 18.72 9.34 -22.83
CA LEU A 327 17.92 9.88 -21.72
C LEU A 327 18.58 9.62 -20.36
N ILE A 328 19.09 8.40 -20.13
CA ILE A 328 19.77 8.02 -18.88
C ILE A 328 21.03 8.89 -18.68
N SER A 329 21.80 9.12 -19.75
CA SER A 329 22.97 10.00 -19.72
C SER A 329 22.59 11.44 -19.39
N ASP A 330 21.58 11.98 -20.07
CA ASP A 330 21.11 13.36 -19.83
C ASP A 330 20.63 13.56 -18.40
N VAL A 331 19.87 12.61 -17.86
CA VAL A 331 19.42 12.64 -16.46
C VAL A 331 20.62 12.60 -15.52
N ALA A 332 21.61 11.75 -15.78
CA ALA A 332 22.82 11.69 -14.97
C ALA A 332 23.57 13.02 -14.95
N GLU A 333 23.76 13.64 -16.10
CA GLU A 333 24.46 14.93 -16.21
C GLU A 333 23.73 16.05 -15.48
N LEU A 334 22.39 16.11 -15.60
CA LEU A 334 21.56 17.13 -14.98
C LEU A 334 21.39 16.94 -13.47
N THR A 335 21.59 15.72 -12.95
CA THR A 335 21.42 15.38 -11.53
C THR A 335 22.78 15.14 -10.82
N ASP A 336 23.88 15.50 -11.46
CA ASP A 336 25.25 15.25 -10.96
C ASP A 336 25.48 13.77 -10.65
N HIS A 337 25.07 12.90 -11.56
CA HIS A 337 25.16 11.43 -11.43
C HIS A 337 24.48 10.86 -10.18
N ALA A 338 23.35 11.46 -9.76
CA ALA A 338 22.53 10.88 -8.71
C ALA A 338 22.15 9.42 -9.08
N PRO A 339 22.13 8.50 -8.10
CA PRO A 339 21.82 7.11 -8.37
C PRO A 339 20.43 6.91 -9.00
N GLN A 340 20.34 6.05 -10.00
CA GLN A 340 19.12 5.81 -10.77
C GLN A 340 18.75 4.32 -10.81
N ILE A 341 17.45 4.02 -10.83
CA ILE A 341 16.87 2.73 -11.22
C ILE A 341 15.99 3.00 -12.43
N VAL A 342 16.25 2.32 -13.53
CA VAL A 342 15.55 2.53 -14.80
C VAL A 342 14.96 1.21 -15.27
N HIS A 343 13.62 1.13 -15.29
CA HIS A 343 12.89 -0.01 -15.83
C HIS A 343 12.56 0.22 -17.30
N LEU A 344 12.96 -0.71 -18.17
CA LEU A 344 12.62 -0.66 -19.60
C LEU A 344 11.27 -1.36 -19.82
N TRP A 345 10.29 -0.63 -20.30
CA TRP A 345 8.93 -1.10 -20.56
C TRP A 345 8.73 -1.38 -22.06
N GLY A 346 8.24 -2.56 -22.40
CA GLY A 346 8.04 -2.94 -23.79
C GLY A 346 9.34 -3.24 -24.53
N TRP A 347 10.31 -3.79 -23.84
CA TRP A 347 11.61 -4.20 -24.39
C TRP A 347 11.54 -5.51 -25.17
N GLN A 348 10.51 -6.34 -24.91
CA GLN A 348 10.38 -7.70 -25.42
C GLN A 348 9.37 -7.80 -26.57
N PHE A 349 9.50 -8.83 -27.38
CA PHE A 349 8.60 -9.33 -28.41
C PHE A 349 8.15 -8.25 -29.41
N LYS A 350 6.97 -7.68 -29.21
CA LYS A 350 6.39 -6.58 -30.01
C LYS A 350 6.01 -5.38 -29.14
N GLY A 351 6.62 -5.28 -27.95
CA GLY A 351 6.39 -4.21 -27.01
C GLY A 351 5.63 -4.62 -25.76
N LYS A 352 5.16 -3.61 -25.01
CA LYS A 352 4.45 -3.78 -23.74
C LYS A 352 3.11 -4.51 -23.94
N ASP A 353 2.77 -5.36 -22.97
CA ASP A 353 1.50 -6.09 -22.87
C ASP A 353 1.21 -6.94 -24.11
N THR A 354 2.22 -7.65 -24.56
CA THR A 354 2.15 -8.70 -25.58
C THR A 354 3.30 -9.69 -25.39
N GLY A 355 3.13 -10.91 -25.94
CA GLY A 355 4.18 -11.92 -25.99
C GLY A 355 4.48 -12.64 -24.66
N TYR A 356 3.94 -12.21 -23.52
CA TYR A 356 4.12 -12.96 -22.27
C TYR A 356 3.47 -14.34 -22.36
N PRO A 357 4.06 -15.38 -21.75
CA PRO A 357 5.20 -15.37 -20.83
C PRO A 357 6.60 -15.48 -21.46
N ALA A 358 6.77 -15.34 -22.78
CA ALA A 358 8.07 -15.42 -23.40
C ALA A 358 8.96 -14.21 -23.03
N VAL A 359 10.15 -14.51 -22.54
CA VAL A 359 11.20 -13.52 -22.20
C VAL A 359 12.48 -13.71 -23.01
N ASN A 360 12.48 -14.63 -23.97
CA ASN A 360 13.64 -14.96 -24.79
C ASN A 360 13.71 -14.18 -26.11
N VAL A 361 12.71 -13.36 -26.43
CA VAL A 361 12.63 -12.56 -27.63
C VAL A 361 12.71 -11.07 -27.25
N VAL A 362 13.81 -10.43 -27.61
CA VAL A 362 13.97 -8.96 -27.52
C VAL A 362 13.48 -8.34 -28.81
N ASP A 363 12.87 -7.17 -28.74
CA ASP A 363 12.35 -6.49 -29.92
C ASP A 363 13.50 -5.97 -30.84
N GLU A 364 13.63 -6.56 -32.01
CA GLU A 364 14.66 -6.18 -32.97
C GLU A 364 14.50 -4.76 -33.52
N ARG A 365 13.26 -4.23 -33.54
CA ARG A 365 12.99 -2.88 -34.06
C ARG A 365 13.60 -1.77 -33.22
N ILE A 366 13.89 -2.04 -31.95
CA ILE A 366 14.43 -1.07 -31.00
C ILE A 366 15.91 -1.32 -30.67
N GLY A 367 16.54 -2.33 -31.29
CA GLY A 367 17.97 -2.61 -31.13
C GLY A 367 18.32 -4.04 -30.73
N GLY A 368 17.32 -4.92 -30.58
CA GLY A 368 17.52 -6.33 -30.29
C GLY A 368 18.29 -6.61 -29.01
N TYR A 369 18.73 -7.86 -28.86
CA TYR A 369 19.44 -8.29 -27.65
C TYR A 369 20.73 -7.49 -27.38
N ASP A 370 21.53 -7.23 -28.41
CA ASP A 370 22.81 -6.53 -28.24
C ASP A 370 22.60 -5.07 -27.80
N GLY A 371 21.61 -4.38 -28.37
CA GLY A 371 21.23 -3.03 -27.94
C GLY A 371 20.72 -2.99 -26.50
N LEU A 372 19.94 -4.00 -26.09
CA LEU A 372 19.48 -4.12 -24.70
C LEU A 372 20.66 -4.29 -23.75
N MET A 373 21.58 -5.22 -24.05
CA MET A 373 22.73 -5.44 -23.19
C MET A 373 23.65 -4.22 -23.13
N GLN A 374 23.76 -3.49 -24.24
CA GLN A 374 24.56 -2.27 -24.30
C GLN A 374 24.00 -1.17 -23.39
N VAL A 375 22.67 -0.88 -23.44
CA VAL A 375 22.06 0.13 -22.57
C VAL A 375 22.16 -0.25 -21.09
N MET A 376 22.04 -1.53 -20.76
CA MET A 376 22.22 -2.01 -19.39
C MET A 376 23.66 -1.84 -18.90
N GLU A 377 24.65 -2.12 -19.73
CA GLU A 377 26.07 -1.96 -19.38
C GLU A 377 26.47 -0.48 -19.27
N ARG A 378 26.09 0.32 -20.27
CA ARG A 378 26.42 1.76 -20.26
C ARG A 378 25.68 2.55 -19.20
N GLY A 379 24.48 2.12 -18.82
CA GLY A 379 23.77 2.70 -17.69
C GLY A 379 24.62 2.75 -16.41
N ARG A 380 25.47 1.75 -16.17
CA ARG A 380 26.37 1.72 -15.00
C ARG A 380 27.37 2.87 -15.00
N THR A 381 27.84 3.32 -16.17
CA THR A 381 28.74 4.48 -16.26
C THR A 381 28.05 5.78 -15.88
N HIS A 382 26.71 5.79 -15.92
CA HIS A 382 25.84 6.89 -15.53
C HIS A 382 25.25 6.73 -14.12
N ASN A 383 25.78 5.82 -13.31
CA ASN A 383 25.25 5.49 -11.98
C ASN A 383 23.78 5.03 -12.02
N ALA A 384 23.42 4.32 -13.09
CA ALA A 384 22.06 3.80 -13.30
C ALA A 384 22.06 2.27 -13.30
N THR A 385 21.20 1.68 -12.47
CA THR A 385 20.79 0.29 -12.58
C THR A 385 19.67 0.21 -13.61
N VAL A 386 20.01 -0.16 -14.85
CA VAL A 386 19.03 -0.37 -15.92
C VAL A 386 18.53 -1.81 -15.84
N THR A 387 17.24 -1.99 -15.81
CA THR A 387 16.59 -3.30 -15.65
C THR A 387 15.30 -3.39 -16.46
N LEU A 388 14.57 -4.46 -16.31
CA LEU A 388 13.43 -4.82 -17.15
C LEU A 388 12.11 -4.62 -16.40
N SER A 389 11.04 -4.39 -17.17
CA SER A 389 9.67 -4.60 -16.73
C SER A 389 9.16 -5.90 -17.33
N ASP A 390 8.60 -6.76 -16.50
CA ASP A 390 8.04 -8.06 -16.85
C ASP A 390 6.62 -8.20 -16.29
N ASN A 391 5.88 -9.25 -16.67
CA ASN A 391 4.52 -9.52 -16.19
C ASN A 391 4.32 -11.02 -16.02
N TYR A 392 3.83 -11.43 -14.85
CA TYR A 392 3.58 -12.83 -14.50
C TYR A 392 2.08 -13.15 -14.39
N ASP A 393 1.21 -12.17 -14.45
CA ASP A 393 -0.25 -12.35 -14.38
C ASP A 393 -0.89 -12.55 -15.76
N ASP A 394 -0.34 -11.89 -16.79
CA ASP A 394 -0.89 -11.92 -18.15
C ASP A 394 -0.15 -12.92 -19.05
N ALA A 395 -0.90 -13.59 -19.89
CA ALA A 395 -0.39 -14.44 -20.97
C ALA A 395 -1.12 -14.14 -22.28
N TYR A 396 -0.42 -14.27 -23.42
CA TYR A 396 -0.93 -13.92 -24.73
C TYR A 396 -0.78 -15.10 -25.70
N LYS A 397 -1.82 -15.36 -26.51
CA LYS A 397 -1.81 -16.46 -27.48
C LYS A 397 -0.73 -16.29 -28.55
N SER A 398 -0.32 -15.06 -28.84
CA SER A 398 0.79 -14.77 -29.76
C SER A 398 2.17 -15.13 -29.19
N SER A 399 2.26 -15.41 -27.90
CA SER A 399 3.53 -15.77 -27.26
C SER A 399 4.06 -17.10 -27.78
N PRO A 400 5.35 -17.20 -28.15
CA PRO A 400 5.98 -18.48 -28.47
C PRO A 400 6.06 -19.42 -27.26
N ALA A 401 5.83 -18.94 -26.05
CA ALA A 401 5.75 -19.71 -24.81
C ALA A 401 4.31 -19.90 -24.30
N TRP A 402 3.31 -19.61 -25.14
CA TRP A 402 1.92 -19.88 -24.79
C TRP A 402 1.70 -21.36 -24.49
N ASN A 403 1.11 -21.63 -23.34
CA ASN A 403 0.68 -22.97 -22.97
C ASN A 403 -0.61 -22.89 -22.15
N GLU A 404 -1.69 -23.42 -22.72
CA GLU A 404 -3.03 -23.37 -22.13
C GLU A 404 -3.13 -24.08 -20.77
N ASP A 405 -2.26 -25.09 -20.54
CA ASP A 405 -2.22 -25.83 -19.27
C ASP A 405 -1.81 -24.98 -18.06
N TYR A 406 -1.32 -23.76 -18.29
CA TYR A 406 -0.97 -22.81 -17.24
C TYR A 406 -1.89 -21.59 -17.17
N ILE A 407 -2.98 -21.60 -17.94
CA ILE A 407 -3.95 -20.49 -17.92
C ILE A 407 -5.07 -20.82 -16.95
N ALA A 408 -5.38 -19.86 -16.07
CA ALA A 408 -6.49 -19.99 -15.13
C ALA A 408 -7.82 -20.16 -15.85
N ARG A 409 -8.72 -20.95 -15.26
CA ARG A 409 -10.06 -21.19 -15.78
C ARG A 409 -11.12 -20.54 -14.90
N ARG A 410 -12.20 -20.17 -15.54
CA ARG A 410 -13.44 -19.72 -14.91
C ARG A 410 -14.24 -20.92 -14.40
N PRO A 411 -15.27 -20.70 -13.56
CA PRO A 411 -16.16 -21.77 -13.09
C PRO A 411 -16.83 -22.58 -14.20
N ASP A 412 -17.08 -21.95 -15.36
CA ASP A 412 -17.65 -22.60 -16.56
C ASP A 412 -16.64 -23.43 -17.38
N GLY A 413 -15.38 -23.52 -16.89
CA GLY A 413 -14.30 -24.23 -17.54
C GLY A 413 -13.60 -23.47 -18.66
N GLN A 414 -14.10 -22.28 -19.03
CA GLN A 414 -13.45 -21.45 -20.06
C GLN A 414 -12.18 -20.79 -19.50
N LEU A 415 -11.22 -20.52 -20.38
CA LEU A 415 -10.01 -19.77 -20.03
C LEU A 415 -10.39 -18.38 -19.51
N TRP A 416 -9.74 -17.94 -18.45
CA TRP A 416 -9.98 -16.62 -17.89
C TRP A 416 -9.34 -15.54 -18.75
N GLN A 417 -10.14 -14.81 -19.51
CA GLN A 417 -9.73 -13.67 -20.28
C GLN A 417 -9.68 -12.40 -19.41
N SER A 418 -8.69 -11.58 -19.63
CA SER A 418 -8.57 -10.22 -19.12
C SER A 418 -8.91 -9.20 -20.24
N ARG A 419 -8.24 -8.07 -20.26
CA ARG A 419 -8.50 -6.97 -21.20
C ARG A 419 -7.52 -6.97 -22.37
N PRO A 420 -7.89 -6.40 -23.52
CA PRO A 420 -6.93 -6.07 -24.57
C PRO A 420 -6.19 -4.77 -24.21
N TRP A 421 -5.18 -4.89 -23.35
CA TRP A 421 -4.46 -3.73 -22.83
C TRP A 421 -3.83 -2.86 -23.93
N THR A 422 -3.22 -3.49 -24.94
CA THR A 422 -2.53 -2.84 -26.04
C THR A 422 -3.00 -3.34 -27.42
N GLY A 423 -4.14 -4.04 -27.45
CA GLY A 423 -4.78 -4.53 -28.68
C GLY A 423 -4.99 -6.05 -28.72
N GLU A 424 -4.12 -6.83 -28.11
CA GLU A 424 -4.28 -8.29 -27.97
C GLU A 424 -4.95 -8.64 -26.64
N VAL A 425 -5.92 -9.58 -26.67
CA VAL A 425 -6.58 -10.05 -25.46
C VAL A 425 -5.61 -10.85 -24.62
N SER A 426 -5.42 -10.43 -23.36
CA SER A 426 -4.66 -11.21 -22.40
C SER A 426 -5.50 -12.29 -21.71
N PHE A 427 -4.82 -13.31 -21.21
CA PHE A 427 -5.37 -14.38 -20.39
C PHE A 427 -4.66 -14.41 -19.06
N ILE A 428 -5.35 -14.83 -18.02
CA ILE A 428 -4.80 -14.86 -16.67
C ILE A 428 -3.96 -16.11 -16.49
N GLN A 429 -2.71 -15.91 -16.09
CA GLN A 429 -1.80 -16.99 -15.75
C GLN A 429 -2.28 -17.69 -14.47
N GLY A 430 -2.40 -19.00 -14.47
CA GLY A 430 -2.61 -19.83 -13.28
C GLY A 430 -1.32 -19.87 -12.47
N LEU A 431 -1.03 -18.76 -11.80
CA LEU A 431 0.32 -18.44 -11.29
C LEU A 431 0.82 -19.45 -10.27
N ALA A 432 -0.05 -19.99 -9.40
CA ALA A 432 0.35 -21.02 -8.45
C ALA A 432 0.87 -22.28 -9.17
N LYS A 433 0.19 -22.70 -10.25
CA LYS A 433 0.61 -23.84 -11.10
C LYS A 433 1.86 -23.48 -11.91
N TYR A 434 1.88 -22.31 -12.50
CA TYR A 434 3.00 -21.84 -13.32
C TYR A 434 4.32 -21.82 -12.53
N MET A 435 4.27 -21.37 -11.27
CA MET A 435 5.44 -21.33 -10.39
C MET A 435 5.86 -22.71 -9.82
N GLU A 436 5.20 -23.78 -10.17
CA GLU A 436 5.69 -25.15 -9.87
C GLU A 436 6.83 -25.62 -10.81
N GLY A 437 6.95 -24.99 -11.97
CA GLY A 437 7.94 -25.35 -12.98
C GLY A 437 8.33 -24.17 -13.89
N PRO A 438 7.59 -23.94 -14.99
CA PRO A 438 7.99 -22.95 -16.02
C PRO A 438 8.24 -21.54 -15.49
N GLY A 439 7.48 -21.11 -14.47
CA GLY A 439 7.69 -19.80 -13.85
C GLY A 439 9.03 -19.68 -13.14
N VAL A 440 9.51 -20.76 -12.50
CA VAL A 440 10.83 -20.80 -11.86
C VAL A 440 11.92 -20.75 -12.93
N GLU A 441 11.79 -21.56 -13.98
CA GLU A 441 12.74 -21.57 -15.12
C GLU A 441 12.80 -20.20 -15.80
N ARG A 442 11.66 -19.51 -15.95
CA ARG A 442 11.59 -18.17 -16.50
C ARG A 442 12.35 -17.16 -15.65
N VAL A 443 12.20 -17.20 -14.32
CA VAL A 443 12.94 -16.32 -13.40
C VAL A 443 14.43 -16.54 -13.56
N GLN A 444 14.88 -17.82 -13.50
CA GLN A 444 16.27 -18.18 -13.68
C GLN A 444 16.81 -17.67 -15.03
N TYR A 445 16.11 -17.98 -16.12
CA TYR A 445 16.49 -17.53 -17.46
C TYR A 445 16.63 -16.01 -17.54
N THR A 446 15.66 -15.28 -17.01
CA THR A 446 15.65 -13.80 -17.04
C THR A 446 16.86 -13.24 -16.28
N CYS A 447 17.13 -13.74 -15.07
CA CYS A 447 18.27 -13.30 -14.27
C CYS A 447 19.62 -13.58 -14.93
N GLU A 448 19.81 -14.79 -15.46
CA GLU A 448 21.08 -15.22 -16.05
C GLU A 448 21.31 -14.59 -17.43
N ARG A 449 20.30 -14.64 -18.31
CA ARG A 449 20.40 -14.17 -19.69
C ARG A 449 20.65 -12.67 -19.77
N TYR A 450 19.92 -11.88 -18.96
CA TYR A 450 20.03 -10.43 -18.97
C TYR A 450 20.95 -9.90 -17.88
N LYS A 451 21.61 -10.78 -17.12
CA LYS A 451 22.56 -10.43 -16.05
C LYS A 451 21.95 -9.38 -15.12
N LEU A 452 20.70 -9.62 -14.70
CA LEU A 452 19.98 -8.68 -13.85
C LEU A 452 20.76 -8.38 -12.58
N GLN A 453 20.72 -7.12 -12.18
CA GLN A 453 21.37 -6.65 -10.97
C GLN A 453 20.36 -5.99 -10.07
N GLN A 454 20.32 -6.49 -8.83
CA GLN A 454 19.62 -5.87 -7.69
C GLN A 454 18.10 -5.73 -7.81
N THR A 455 17.52 -5.45 -8.99
CA THR A 455 16.09 -5.21 -9.10
C THR A 455 15.51 -5.57 -10.47
N ILE A 456 14.21 -5.86 -10.47
CA ILE A 456 13.34 -5.97 -11.67
C ILE A 456 11.97 -5.39 -11.31
N HIS A 457 11.24 -4.86 -12.30
CA HIS A 457 9.82 -4.55 -12.14
C HIS A 457 8.96 -5.72 -12.64
N VAL A 458 8.03 -6.18 -11.81
CA VAL A 458 7.00 -7.14 -12.22
C VAL A 458 5.65 -6.46 -12.15
N ASP A 459 5.12 -6.15 -13.33
CA ASP A 459 3.86 -5.45 -13.50
C ASP A 459 2.71 -6.23 -12.85
N VAL A 460 1.73 -5.56 -12.32
CA VAL A 460 0.49 -6.05 -11.67
C VAL A 460 0.65 -7.06 -10.52
N LEU A 461 1.85 -7.53 -10.21
CA LEU A 461 2.07 -8.57 -9.20
C LEU A 461 1.50 -8.20 -7.83
N SER A 462 1.53 -6.92 -7.46
CA SER A 462 1.01 -6.41 -6.19
C SER A 462 -0.34 -5.70 -6.32
N TYR A 463 -0.82 -5.45 -7.53
CA TYR A 463 -1.93 -4.52 -7.77
C TYR A 463 -3.30 -5.18 -7.83
N TYR A 464 -3.46 -6.19 -8.67
CA TYR A 464 -4.75 -6.83 -8.86
C TYR A 464 -5.12 -7.79 -7.74
N ALA A 465 -6.42 -7.96 -7.56
CA ALA A 465 -6.97 -9.00 -6.72
C ALA A 465 -6.38 -10.36 -7.10
N ILE A 466 -6.14 -11.18 -6.09
CA ILE A 466 -5.80 -12.58 -6.30
C ILE A 466 -7.02 -13.24 -6.93
N ARG A 467 -6.81 -13.88 -8.06
CA ARG A 467 -7.89 -14.55 -8.78
C ARG A 467 -7.95 -16.01 -8.39
N ASN A 468 -9.17 -16.50 -8.24
CA ASN A 468 -9.40 -17.91 -8.10
C ASN A 468 -9.20 -18.59 -9.46
N ASP A 469 -8.64 -19.79 -9.41
CA ASP A 469 -8.46 -20.64 -10.57
C ASP A 469 -9.27 -21.91 -10.35
N TRP A 470 -10.20 -22.18 -11.24
CA TRP A 470 -11.11 -23.35 -11.15
C TRP A 470 -10.68 -24.51 -12.06
N ASP A 471 -9.45 -24.49 -12.59
CA ASP A 471 -8.95 -25.66 -13.30
C ASP A 471 -8.68 -26.78 -12.29
N PRO A 472 -9.35 -27.96 -12.45
CA PRO A 472 -9.16 -29.09 -11.54
C PRO A 472 -7.72 -29.65 -11.53
N LYS A 473 -6.92 -29.29 -12.52
CA LYS A 473 -5.52 -29.70 -12.60
C LYS A 473 -4.58 -28.73 -11.87
N HIS A 474 -5.10 -27.57 -11.46
CA HIS A 474 -4.30 -26.56 -10.81
C HIS A 474 -4.40 -26.65 -9.28
N PRO A 475 -3.30 -26.42 -8.55
CA PRO A 475 -3.28 -26.71 -7.11
C PRO A 475 -4.08 -25.69 -6.29
N ALA A 476 -4.52 -24.56 -6.85
CA ALA A 476 -5.13 -23.57 -6.00
C ALA A 476 -5.62 -22.28 -6.57
N SER A 477 -6.52 -21.72 -5.82
CA SER A 477 -7.09 -20.39 -5.90
C SER A 477 -6.78 -19.58 -4.63
N GLY A 478 -7.17 -18.31 -4.64
CA GLY A 478 -7.14 -17.43 -3.48
C GLY A 478 -5.78 -17.26 -2.81
N ILE A 479 -5.74 -17.45 -1.53
CA ILE A 479 -4.53 -17.21 -0.72
C ILE A 479 -3.34 -18.10 -1.12
N ARG A 480 -3.61 -19.29 -1.61
CA ARG A 480 -2.54 -20.17 -2.11
C ARG A 480 -1.92 -19.62 -3.38
N ASN A 481 -2.71 -18.97 -4.23
CA ASN A 481 -2.18 -18.22 -5.37
C ASN A 481 -1.30 -17.06 -4.90
N LEU A 482 -1.62 -16.40 -3.78
CA LEU A 482 -0.73 -15.42 -3.17
C LEU A 482 0.59 -16.05 -2.72
N ARG A 483 0.53 -17.14 -1.95
CA ARG A 483 1.72 -17.79 -1.35
C ARG A 483 2.54 -18.57 -2.36
N ALA A 484 1.89 -19.47 -3.10
CA ALA A 484 2.54 -20.35 -4.05
C ALA A 484 2.81 -19.69 -5.40
N GLY A 485 2.05 -18.67 -5.76
CA GLY A 485 2.23 -17.85 -6.94
C GLY A 485 3.06 -16.61 -6.66
N ARG A 486 2.44 -15.54 -6.21
CA ARG A 486 3.06 -14.20 -6.12
C ARG A 486 4.25 -14.15 -5.17
N TYR A 487 4.14 -14.68 -3.94
CA TYR A 487 5.27 -14.71 -3.02
C TYR A 487 6.41 -15.60 -3.53
N ARG A 488 6.07 -16.65 -4.28
CA ARG A 488 7.09 -17.47 -4.90
C ARG A 488 7.85 -16.75 -6.00
N VAL A 489 7.20 -15.91 -6.82
CA VAL A 489 7.91 -15.03 -7.78
C VAL A 489 8.93 -14.18 -7.04
N LEU A 490 8.54 -13.50 -5.93
CA LEU A 490 9.47 -12.71 -5.13
C LEU A 490 10.65 -13.52 -4.61
N LYS A 491 10.38 -14.71 -4.06
CA LYS A 491 11.41 -15.60 -3.51
C LYS A 491 12.37 -16.16 -4.57
N GLU A 492 11.85 -16.46 -5.75
CA GLU A 492 12.69 -16.97 -6.83
C GLU A 492 13.66 -15.89 -7.32
N PHE A 493 13.21 -14.66 -7.55
CA PHE A 493 14.10 -13.54 -7.87
C PHE A 493 15.13 -13.29 -6.75
N ALA A 494 14.72 -13.34 -5.49
CA ALA A 494 15.60 -13.14 -4.35
C ALA A 494 16.74 -14.18 -4.28
N LYS A 495 16.54 -15.42 -4.74
CA LYS A 495 17.61 -16.44 -4.84
C LYS A 495 18.72 -16.02 -5.79
N HIS A 496 18.45 -15.17 -6.76
CA HIS A 496 19.41 -14.62 -7.71
C HIS A 496 19.93 -13.23 -7.27
N GLY A 497 19.62 -12.78 -6.06
CA GLY A 497 20.01 -11.46 -5.55
C GLY A 497 19.26 -10.31 -6.20
N VAL A 498 18.10 -10.59 -6.80
CA VAL A 498 17.24 -9.60 -7.47
C VAL A 498 15.99 -9.35 -6.63
N ASP A 499 15.76 -8.09 -6.26
CA ASP A 499 14.55 -7.66 -5.59
C ASP A 499 13.48 -7.26 -6.62
N VAL A 500 12.21 -7.35 -6.25
CA VAL A 500 11.09 -7.09 -7.16
C VAL A 500 10.38 -5.82 -6.75
N THR A 501 10.22 -4.89 -7.69
CA THR A 501 9.25 -3.79 -7.59
C THR A 501 7.95 -4.18 -8.32
N SER A 502 6.82 -3.59 -7.94
CA SER A 502 5.56 -3.77 -8.66
C SER A 502 4.70 -2.51 -8.59
N GLU A 503 3.51 -2.56 -9.18
CA GLU A 503 2.67 -1.38 -9.33
C GLU A 503 2.18 -0.83 -7.99
N GLY A 504 1.33 -1.55 -7.28
CA GLY A 504 0.54 -0.99 -6.17
C GLY A 504 1.09 -1.31 -4.78
N LEU A 505 1.11 -0.32 -3.91
CA LEU A 505 1.34 -0.54 -2.49
C LEU A 505 0.12 -1.23 -1.88
N ARG A 506 0.33 -2.44 -1.35
CA ARG A 506 -0.70 -3.27 -0.72
C ARG A 506 -0.21 -3.85 0.60
N TYR A 507 -1.10 -3.92 1.57
CA TYR A 507 -0.77 -4.46 2.90
C TYR A 507 -0.06 -5.83 2.88
N PRO A 508 -0.51 -6.84 2.10
CA PRO A 508 0.16 -8.15 2.08
C PRO A 508 1.59 -8.12 1.52
N MET A 509 1.97 -7.04 0.84
CA MET A 509 3.33 -6.87 0.29
C MET A 509 4.27 -6.13 1.24
N ILE A 510 3.76 -5.53 2.31
CA ILE A 510 4.59 -4.87 3.33
C ILE A 510 5.52 -5.90 3.97
N GLY A 511 6.81 -5.59 4.04
CA GLY A 511 7.86 -6.49 4.51
C GLY A 511 8.29 -7.58 3.50
N LYS A 512 7.74 -7.57 2.28
CA LYS A 512 8.10 -8.49 1.19
C LYS A 512 8.57 -7.76 -0.06
N MET A 513 8.13 -6.52 -0.26
CA MET A 513 8.54 -5.63 -1.34
C MET A 513 9.00 -4.31 -0.75
N SER A 514 10.09 -3.79 -1.25
CA SER A 514 10.68 -2.53 -0.76
C SER A 514 10.14 -1.31 -1.48
N CYS A 515 9.81 -1.45 -2.76
CA CYS A 515 9.40 -0.34 -3.61
C CYS A 515 8.19 -0.71 -4.46
N CYS A 516 7.15 0.13 -4.38
CA CYS A 516 5.95 0.04 -5.19
C CYS A 516 5.77 1.31 -6.01
N TRP A 517 5.27 1.18 -7.26
CA TRP A 517 5.21 2.32 -8.16
C TRP A 517 4.19 3.36 -7.74
N TYR A 518 3.09 2.94 -7.11
CA TYR A 518 2.16 3.92 -6.56
C TYR A 518 1.33 3.40 -5.38
N ALA A 519 0.95 4.32 -4.51
CA ALA A 519 -0.12 4.15 -3.55
C ALA A 519 -1.37 4.89 -4.03
N GLN A 520 -2.53 4.32 -3.80
CA GLN A 520 -3.78 5.02 -4.06
C GLN A 520 -4.11 5.93 -2.89
N THR A 521 -4.35 7.18 -3.20
CA THR A 521 -4.70 8.24 -2.25
C THR A 521 -5.87 9.05 -2.78
N SER A 522 -6.64 9.66 -1.90
CA SER A 522 -7.76 10.52 -2.26
C SER A 522 -7.78 11.80 -1.44
N GLU A 523 -8.15 12.89 -2.09
CA GLU A 523 -8.44 14.16 -1.45
C GLU A 523 -9.87 14.23 -0.86
N THR A 524 -10.69 13.22 -1.15
CA THR A 524 -12.08 13.15 -0.69
C THR A 524 -12.33 11.90 0.13
N SER A 525 -13.22 12.01 1.10
CA SER A 525 -13.69 10.91 1.94
C SER A 525 -15.20 10.74 1.77
N PRO A 526 -15.72 9.50 1.73
CA PRO A 526 -17.15 9.25 1.67
C PRO A 526 -17.88 9.81 2.89
N PHE A 527 -17.20 9.96 4.01
CA PHE A 527 -17.76 10.54 5.24
C PHE A 527 -17.56 12.05 5.35
N GLY A 528 -17.07 12.73 4.31
CA GLY A 528 -16.81 14.18 4.34
C GLY A 528 -15.54 14.58 5.08
N GLY A 529 -14.74 13.61 5.52
CA GLY A 529 -13.48 13.83 6.20
C GLY A 529 -12.40 14.48 5.32
N LYS A 530 -11.37 14.95 5.97
CA LYS A 530 -10.19 15.56 5.33
C LYS A 530 -9.01 14.58 5.34
N PRO A 531 -8.19 14.56 4.29
CA PRO A 531 -6.98 13.74 4.25
C PRO A 531 -6.03 14.05 5.42
N ILE A 532 -5.45 13.00 5.97
CA ILE A 532 -4.37 13.05 6.97
C ILE A 532 -3.20 12.19 6.48
N PRO A 533 -1.96 12.48 6.85
CA PRO A 533 -0.79 11.72 6.41
C PRO A 533 -0.64 10.39 7.16
N LEU A 534 -1.71 9.58 7.18
CA LEU A 534 -1.74 8.30 7.89
C LEU A 534 -0.86 7.25 7.18
N LEU A 535 -0.88 7.24 5.85
CA LEU A 535 -0.07 6.33 5.05
C LEU A 535 1.43 6.49 5.34
N PRO A 536 2.05 7.69 5.23
CA PRO A 536 3.45 7.87 5.59
C PRO A 536 3.72 7.66 7.09
N LEU A 537 2.78 7.96 7.97
CA LEU A 537 2.93 7.68 9.39
C LEU A 537 3.14 6.19 9.63
N ILE A 538 2.35 5.32 8.99
CA ILE A 538 2.38 3.88 9.25
C ILE A 538 3.49 3.18 8.46
N TYR A 539 3.63 3.47 7.16
CA TYR A 539 4.54 2.73 6.27
C TYR A 539 5.85 3.42 5.94
N GLY A 540 6.10 4.64 6.44
CA GLY A 540 7.29 5.42 6.07
C GLY A 540 8.62 4.71 6.27
N LYS A 541 8.71 3.75 7.21
CA LYS A 541 9.92 2.92 7.42
C LYS A 541 9.86 1.55 6.74
N SER A 542 8.74 1.21 6.08
CA SER A 542 8.46 -0.17 5.64
C SER A 542 8.50 -0.33 4.13
N ALA A 543 8.29 0.74 3.37
CA ALA A 543 8.28 0.73 1.93
C ALA A 543 8.51 2.12 1.34
N ILE A 544 8.87 2.16 0.06
CA ILE A 544 8.91 3.35 -0.78
C ILE A 544 7.79 3.24 -1.81
N TRP A 545 7.11 4.33 -2.09
CA TRP A 545 6.02 4.38 -3.06
C TRP A 545 5.95 5.71 -3.80
N GLY A 546 5.36 5.66 -5.00
CA GLY A 546 4.93 6.83 -5.75
C GLY A 546 3.44 7.09 -5.62
N LEU A 547 2.91 7.98 -6.44
CA LEU A 547 1.48 8.22 -6.58
C LEU A 547 1.03 7.97 -8.03
N SER A 548 -0.23 7.55 -8.20
CA SER A 548 -0.82 7.43 -9.52
C SER A 548 -0.87 8.78 -10.25
N GLY A 549 -0.65 8.78 -11.57
CA GLY A 549 -0.66 9.97 -12.41
C GLY A 549 0.71 10.48 -12.82
N GLY A 550 1.78 10.02 -12.18
CA GLY A 550 3.16 10.41 -12.53
C GLY A 550 3.35 11.92 -12.56
N MET A 551 4.06 12.43 -13.57
CA MET A 551 4.34 13.87 -13.76
C MET A 551 3.20 14.68 -14.41
N ARG A 552 1.97 14.16 -14.41
CA ARG A 552 0.83 14.84 -15.03
C ARG A 552 0.16 15.82 -14.07
N GLY A 553 -0.40 16.90 -14.63
CA GLY A 553 -1.18 17.89 -13.90
C GLY A 553 -0.41 19.15 -13.54
N ASP A 554 -0.98 19.94 -12.62
CA ASP A 554 -0.37 21.17 -12.14
C ASP A 554 0.92 20.86 -11.35
N PRO A 555 2.05 21.50 -11.66
CA PRO A 555 3.33 21.20 -10.99
C PRO A 555 3.32 21.44 -9.48
N PHE A 556 2.58 22.42 -9.01
CA PHE A 556 2.43 22.66 -7.57
C PHE A 556 1.67 21.51 -6.92
N ASP A 557 0.49 21.16 -7.45
CA ASP A 557 -0.36 20.10 -6.90
C ASP A 557 0.38 18.75 -6.89
N LEU A 558 1.14 18.47 -7.93
CA LEU A 558 1.99 17.28 -8.01
C LEU A 558 2.97 17.21 -6.83
N ARG A 559 3.77 18.26 -6.64
CA ARG A 559 4.83 18.29 -5.63
C ARG A 559 4.26 18.31 -4.21
N ALA A 560 3.28 19.17 -3.96
CA ALA A 560 2.60 19.28 -2.66
C ALA A 560 1.95 17.94 -2.25
N ARG A 561 1.31 17.25 -3.19
CA ARG A 561 0.67 15.95 -2.98
C ARG A 561 1.69 14.87 -2.65
N HIS A 562 2.82 14.81 -3.37
CA HIS A 562 3.88 13.84 -3.09
C HIS A 562 4.50 14.06 -1.70
N LEU A 563 4.79 15.29 -1.33
CA LEU A 563 5.31 15.63 0.01
C LEU A 563 4.29 15.26 1.11
N PHE A 564 3.01 15.57 0.91
CA PHE A 564 1.97 15.25 1.89
C PHE A 564 1.81 13.75 2.12
N TRP A 565 1.82 12.96 1.04
CA TRP A 565 1.66 11.51 1.09
C TRP A 565 2.96 10.73 1.28
N GLY A 566 4.08 11.41 1.51
CA GLY A 566 5.40 10.78 1.68
C GLY A 566 5.86 9.99 0.46
N ALA A 567 5.35 10.32 -0.72
CA ALA A 567 5.59 9.60 -1.96
C ALA A 567 6.77 10.18 -2.73
N ASN A 568 7.57 9.31 -3.36
CA ASN A 568 8.54 9.70 -4.37
C ASN A 568 7.87 9.78 -5.76
N LEU A 569 8.57 10.29 -6.75
CA LEU A 569 8.08 10.18 -8.11
C LEU A 569 8.52 8.85 -8.72
N HIS A 570 7.53 8.11 -9.21
CA HIS A 570 7.74 6.98 -10.10
C HIS A 570 6.89 7.22 -11.35
N ASP A 571 7.50 7.30 -12.51
CA ASP A 571 6.79 7.52 -13.79
C ASP A 571 7.48 6.79 -14.94
N ILE A 572 6.74 6.58 -16.02
CA ILE A 572 7.26 6.03 -17.26
C ILE A 572 7.52 7.21 -18.20
N LEU A 573 8.80 7.52 -18.42
CA LEU A 573 9.26 8.62 -19.21
C LEU A 573 9.26 8.27 -20.70
N ARG A 574 9.14 9.30 -21.54
CA ARG A 574 9.42 9.19 -22.96
C ARG A 574 10.84 9.68 -23.22
N ALA A 575 11.54 9.05 -24.14
CA ALA A 575 12.92 9.41 -24.46
C ALA A 575 13.06 10.85 -25.02
N ASP A 576 11.99 11.36 -25.64
CA ASP A 576 11.92 12.73 -26.22
C ASP A 576 11.40 13.80 -25.22
N MET A 577 11.20 13.45 -23.96
CA MET A 577 10.64 14.32 -22.92
C MET A 577 11.55 15.53 -22.66
N ASP A 578 10.94 16.69 -22.37
CA ASP A 578 11.68 17.89 -22.00
C ASP A 578 12.51 17.66 -20.71
N ARG A 579 13.82 17.84 -20.83
CA ARG A 579 14.78 17.66 -19.74
C ARG A 579 14.56 18.65 -18.59
N LYS A 580 14.01 19.83 -18.87
CA LYS A 580 13.68 20.82 -17.83
C LYS A 580 12.61 20.29 -16.88
N GLN A 581 11.58 19.64 -17.41
CA GLN A 581 10.53 19.05 -16.59
C GLN A 581 11.08 17.96 -15.65
N ILE A 582 11.99 17.14 -16.15
CA ILE A 582 12.67 16.11 -15.35
C ILE A 582 13.51 16.77 -14.25
N THR A 583 14.23 17.82 -14.60
CA THR A 583 15.09 18.57 -13.67
C THR A 583 14.28 19.26 -12.57
N ASP A 584 13.15 19.88 -12.91
CA ASP A 584 12.23 20.51 -11.95
C ASP A 584 11.74 19.50 -10.92
N VAL A 585 11.30 18.32 -11.38
CA VAL A 585 10.79 17.27 -10.51
C VAL A 585 11.90 16.71 -9.63
N PHE A 586 13.09 16.48 -10.17
CA PHE A 586 14.22 15.97 -9.41
C PHE A 586 14.57 16.91 -8.25
N TYR A 587 14.84 18.18 -8.56
CA TYR A 587 15.32 19.11 -7.53
C TYR A 587 14.22 19.58 -6.58
N LEU A 588 13.02 19.86 -7.06
CA LEU A 588 11.97 20.45 -6.23
C LEU A 588 11.05 19.42 -5.54
N MET A 589 11.20 18.13 -5.85
CA MET A 589 10.40 17.09 -5.22
C MET A 589 11.24 15.92 -4.71
N MET A 590 12.04 15.28 -5.59
CA MET A 590 12.74 14.05 -5.21
C MET A 590 13.86 14.29 -4.20
N VAL A 591 14.61 15.39 -4.33
CA VAL A 591 15.66 15.76 -3.38
C VAL A 591 15.06 16.10 -2.01
N PRO A 592 14.04 16.98 -1.88
CA PRO A 592 13.38 17.22 -0.60
C PRO A 592 12.78 15.95 0.00
N TRP A 593 12.15 15.09 -0.83
CA TRP A 593 11.58 13.82 -0.38
C TRP A 593 12.62 12.95 0.35
N LYS A 594 13.84 12.82 -0.16
CA LYS A 594 14.92 12.04 0.48
C LYS A 594 15.24 12.52 1.90
N HIS A 595 15.01 13.79 2.20
CA HIS A 595 15.25 14.35 3.52
C HIS A 595 14.08 14.18 4.50
N VAL A 596 12.87 13.93 3.99
CA VAL A 596 11.66 13.80 4.83
C VAL A 596 11.17 12.36 4.93
N HIS A 597 11.47 11.51 3.94
CA HIS A 597 11.02 10.12 3.92
C HIS A 597 11.56 9.31 5.11
N GLY A 598 10.74 8.41 5.63
CA GLY A 598 11.12 7.54 6.75
C GLY A 598 11.13 8.21 8.12
N ARG A 599 11.14 9.55 8.21
CA ARG A 599 11.04 10.26 9.48
C ARG A 599 9.70 10.04 10.15
N GLU A 600 9.70 9.94 11.47
CA GLU A 600 8.47 9.80 12.25
C GLU A 600 7.66 11.09 12.21
N ILE A 601 6.35 10.98 11.95
CA ILE A 601 5.41 12.10 12.07
C ILE A 601 5.12 12.34 13.57
N LEU A 602 5.48 13.51 14.06
CA LEU A 602 5.32 13.91 15.45
C LEU A 602 4.07 14.74 15.67
N SER A 603 3.69 15.54 14.67
CA SER A 603 2.52 16.41 14.73
C SER A 603 1.92 16.64 13.35
N PHE A 604 0.63 16.94 13.35
CA PHE A 604 -0.08 17.38 12.17
C PHE A 604 -1.11 18.47 12.57
N SER A 605 -1.19 19.51 11.77
CA SER A 605 -2.23 20.51 11.91
C SER A 605 -2.81 20.89 10.54
N ARG A 606 -4.09 21.22 10.54
CA ARG A 606 -4.80 21.72 9.36
C ARG A 606 -5.71 22.89 9.77
N ASP A 607 -5.61 23.97 9.04
CA ASP A 607 -6.51 25.10 9.10
C ASP A 607 -6.96 25.46 7.68
N GLY A 608 -8.18 25.06 7.34
CA GLY A 608 -8.69 25.15 5.97
C GLY A 608 -7.82 24.40 4.97
N GLU A 609 -7.21 25.13 4.03
CA GLU A 609 -6.31 24.60 3.01
C GLU A 609 -4.82 24.65 3.40
N ARG A 610 -4.52 25.16 4.60
CA ARG A 610 -3.18 25.17 5.17
C ARG A 610 -2.94 23.94 6.02
N MET A 611 -1.82 23.28 5.80
CA MET A 611 -1.40 22.06 6.50
C MET A 611 0.04 22.17 6.95
N ALA A 612 0.33 21.61 8.11
CA ALA A 612 1.71 21.45 8.57
C ALA A 612 1.91 20.07 9.18
N ILE A 613 2.99 19.41 8.76
CA ILE A 613 3.45 18.11 9.25
C ILE A 613 4.77 18.33 9.96
N GLY A 614 4.82 18.08 11.26
CA GLY A 614 6.07 18.08 12.04
C GLY A 614 6.65 16.66 12.05
N LEU A 615 7.92 16.57 11.70
CA LEU A 615 8.66 15.33 11.56
C LEU A 615 9.84 15.27 12.55
N GLU A 616 10.33 14.08 12.80
CA GLU A 616 11.54 13.85 13.60
C GLU A 616 12.75 14.64 13.08
N GLY A 617 13.63 15.10 13.99
CA GLY A 617 14.87 15.80 13.65
C GLY A 617 14.65 17.25 13.22
N ASP A 618 13.72 17.98 13.89
CA ASP A 618 13.35 19.36 13.59
C ASP A 618 13.09 19.59 12.10
N CYS A 619 12.30 18.68 11.52
CA CYS A 619 11.88 18.73 10.13
C CYS A 619 10.39 19.06 10.04
N ARG A 620 10.02 19.93 9.08
CA ARG A 620 8.64 20.37 8.91
C ARG A 620 8.29 20.53 7.44
N ILE A 621 7.09 20.10 7.09
CA ILE A 621 6.45 20.34 5.78
C ILE A 621 5.25 21.24 6.01
N GLU A 622 5.19 22.37 5.33
CA GLU A 622 4.05 23.29 5.32
C GLU A 622 3.51 23.37 3.89
N ILE A 623 2.18 23.29 3.74
CA ILE A 623 1.48 23.36 2.45
C ILE A 623 0.30 24.30 2.59
N ASP A 624 0.19 25.30 1.71
CA ASP A 624 -0.97 26.16 1.54
C ASP A 624 -1.52 25.97 0.12
N LYS A 625 -2.59 25.19 -0.01
CA LYS A 625 -3.19 24.89 -1.32
C LYS A 625 -3.85 26.12 -1.95
N ALA A 626 -4.42 27.02 -1.15
CA ALA A 626 -5.05 28.24 -1.65
C ALA A 626 -4.00 29.22 -2.18
N GLY A 627 -2.89 29.38 -1.46
CA GLY A 627 -1.77 30.23 -1.87
C GLY A 627 -0.83 29.58 -2.89
N LYS A 628 -1.03 28.31 -3.22
CA LYS A 628 -0.13 27.50 -4.05
C LYS A 628 1.32 27.56 -3.60
N THR A 629 1.55 27.44 -2.30
CA THR A 629 2.90 27.42 -1.72
C THR A 629 3.14 26.17 -0.87
N TYR A 630 4.37 25.69 -0.87
CA TYR A 630 4.82 24.71 0.12
C TYR A 630 6.23 25.09 0.61
N ARG A 631 6.61 24.56 1.76
CA ARG A 631 7.92 24.75 2.35
C ARG A 631 8.36 23.49 3.08
N VAL A 632 9.58 23.09 2.86
CA VAL A 632 10.28 22.05 3.62
C VAL A 632 11.39 22.70 4.42
N THR A 633 11.33 22.55 5.73
CA THR A 633 12.31 23.11 6.68
C THR A 633 13.02 21.96 7.40
N VAL A 634 14.34 22.05 7.55
CA VAL A 634 15.14 21.09 8.30
C VAL A 634 16.12 21.86 9.18
N GLY A 635 16.14 21.57 10.47
CA GLY A 635 16.99 22.26 11.44
C GLY A 635 16.76 23.79 11.49
N GLY A 636 15.50 24.23 11.32
CA GLY A 636 15.11 25.64 11.30
C GLY A 636 15.42 26.39 10.00
N ALA A 637 16.10 25.77 9.02
CA ALA A 637 16.40 26.39 7.72
C ALA A 637 15.43 25.89 6.65
N VAL A 638 14.94 26.79 5.79
CA VAL A 638 14.13 26.42 4.61
C VAL A 638 15.07 25.73 3.61
N MET A 639 14.76 24.49 3.30
CA MET A 639 15.52 23.67 2.36
C MET A 639 14.95 23.74 0.94
N ALA A 640 13.64 23.76 0.84
CA ALA A 640 12.93 23.82 -0.43
C ALA A 640 11.58 24.54 -0.29
N ASP A 641 11.17 25.19 -1.35
CA ASP A 641 9.82 25.72 -1.54
C ASP A 641 9.32 25.40 -2.97
N GLN A 642 8.17 25.94 -3.36
CA GLN A 642 7.56 25.68 -4.68
C GLN A 642 8.40 26.20 -5.85
N GLU A 643 9.36 27.08 -5.63
CA GLU A 643 10.15 27.76 -6.68
C GLU A 643 11.63 27.45 -6.63
N SER A 644 12.15 27.12 -5.45
CA SER A 644 13.59 27.02 -5.24
C SER A 644 13.98 25.93 -4.24
N LEU A 645 15.23 25.51 -4.37
CA LEU A 645 15.85 24.57 -3.46
C LEU A 645 17.29 25.01 -3.18
N PHE A 646 17.69 24.95 -1.93
CA PHE A 646 19.06 24.67 -1.60
C PHE A 646 19.11 23.48 -0.62
N CYS A 647 19.85 22.45 -0.94
CA CYS A 647 19.77 21.21 -0.20
C CYS A 647 21.08 20.42 -0.28
N PRO A 648 21.62 19.93 0.85
CA PRO A 648 22.67 18.93 0.80
C PRO A 648 22.22 17.70 0.01
N LEU A 649 23.03 17.29 -0.97
CA LEU A 649 22.85 16.02 -1.66
C LEU A 649 23.53 14.89 -0.87
N ASP A 650 24.68 15.21 -0.30
CA ASP A 650 25.49 14.35 0.56
C ASP A 650 26.50 15.18 1.40
N ALA A 651 27.49 14.53 1.99
CA ALA A 651 28.50 15.19 2.82
C ALA A 651 29.41 16.16 2.05
N ASP A 652 29.50 16.01 0.72
CA ASP A 652 30.45 16.71 -0.14
C ASP A 652 29.79 17.63 -1.17
N ARG A 653 28.44 17.64 -1.28
CA ARG A 653 27.69 18.37 -2.31
C ARG A 653 26.44 19.03 -1.77
N ILE A 654 26.20 20.26 -2.23
CA ILE A 654 24.95 21.00 -2.01
C ILE A 654 24.37 21.40 -3.38
N ALA A 655 23.10 21.10 -3.60
CA ALA A 655 22.39 21.56 -4.78
C ALA A 655 21.69 22.91 -4.54
N PHE A 656 21.76 23.77 -5.53
CA PHE A 656 20.98 24.99 -5.66
C PHE A 656 20.19 24.94 -6.96
N TYR A 657 18.90 25.21 -6.87
CA TYR A 657 18.02 25.17 -8.03
C TYR A 657 16.89 26.19 -7.91
N ALA A 658 16.47 26.77 -9.02
CA ALA A 658 15.30 27.65 -9.06
C ALA A 658 14.59 27.59 -10.41
N LEU A 659 13.24 27.71 -10.40
CA LEU A 659 12.43 27.81 -11.61
C LEU A 659 12.71 29.09 -12.41
N ASN A 660 12.99 30.17 -11.70
CA ASN A 660 13.35 31.47 -12.26
C ASN A 660 14.77 31.83 -11.83
N ALA A 661 15.46 32.63 -12.64
CA ALA A 661 16.80 33.10 -12.30
C ALA A 661 16.79 33.81 -10.92
N ASN A 662 17.66 33.39 -10.03
CA ASN A 662 17.69 33.87 -8.64
C ASN A 662 19.10 33.83 -8.06
N LYS A 663 19.30 34.54 -6.94
CA LYS A 663 20.45 34.37 -6.05
C LYS A 663 19.99 33.58 -4.84
N LEU A 664 20.59 32.44 -4.63
CA LEU A 664 20.27 31.56 -3.51
C LEU A 664 21.43 31.52 -2.53
N SER A 665 21.11 31.46 -1.25
CA SER A 665 22.08 31.45 -0.16
C SER A 665 21.84 30.28 0.77
N ALA A 666 22.93 29.70 1.28
CA ALA A 666 22.91 28.65 2.28
C ALA A 666 24.05 28.85 3.31
N PRO A 667 23.88 28.38 4.55
CA PRO A 667 25.01 28.36 5.49
C PRO A 667 26.08 27.37 5.00
N TRP A 668 27.34 27.66 5.33
CA TRP A 668 28.43 26.70 5.10
C TRP A 668 28.22 25.45 5.94
N PRO A 669 28.31 24.24 5.33
CA PRO A 669 28.29 23.02 6.11
C PRO A 669 29.47 22.96 7.09
N LYS A 670 29.23 22.39 8.26
CA LYS A 670 30.25 22.23 9.29
C LYS A 670 31.44 21.43 8.73
N GLY A 671 32.65 22.01 8.87
CA GLY A 671 33.88 21.35 8.43
C GLY A 671 34.25 21.55 6.96
N TRP A 672 33.49 22.36 6.20
CA TRP A 672 33.90 22.80 4.87
C TRP A 672 34.85 24.00 4.98
N ASN A 673 35.87 24.04 4.11
CA ASN A 673 36.69 25.21 3.91
C ASN A 673 36.16 26.01 2.71
N PRO A 674 35.66 27.24 2.91
CA PRO A 674 35.13 28.07 1.83
C PRO A 674 36.10 28.29 0.64
N ASN A 675 37.39 28.33 0.90
CA ASN A 675 38.41 28.58 -0.12
C ASN A 675 38.66 27.36 -1.02
N ASP A 676 38.31 26.18 -0.58
CA ASP A 676 38.50 24.94 -1.34
C ASP A 676 37.25 24.59 -2.19
N ALA A 677 36.11 25.20 -1.86
CA ALA A 677 34.85 24.92 -2.51
C ALA A 677 34.81 25.38 -3.97
N ALA A 678 34.07 24.67 -4.79
CA ALA A 678 33.79 25.02 -6.18
C ALA A 678 32.31 24.82 -6.52
N ALA A 679 31.77 25.71 -7.34
CA ALA A 679 30.40 25.63 -7.81
C ALA A 679 30.37 25.37 -9.32
N VAL A 680 29.46 24.50 -9.75
CA VAL A 680 29.31 24.09 -11.15
C VAL A 680 27.84 24.15 -11.56
N ALA A 681 27.54 24.88 -12.60
CA ALA A 681 26.24 24.82 -13.29
C ALA A 681 26.21 23.62 -14.23
N LEU A 682 25.12 22.88 -14.20
CA LEU A 682 24.93 21.66 -14.98
C LEU A 682 24.01 21.91 -16.19
N SER A 683 24.39 21.35 -17.33
CA SER A 683 23.57 21.25 -18.51
C SER A 683 23.95 19.97 -19.25
N VAL A 684 23.09 19.48 -20.14
CA VAL A 684 23.43 18.34 -20.98
C VAL A 684 24.67 18.67 -21.81
N GLY A 685 25.68 17.83 -21.74
CA GLY A 685 26.95 17.97 -22.44
C GLY A 685 27.87 19.11 -21.91
N LYS A 686 27.51 19.78 -20.81
CA LYS A 686 28.27 20.93 -20.36
C LYS A 686 28.26 21.10 -18.84
N ARG A 687 29.44 21.36 -18.28
CA ARG A 687 29.66 21.76 -16.87
C ARG A 687 30.39 23.10 -16.87
N GLU A 688 29.82 24.11 -16.23
CA GLU A 688 30.40 25.47 -16.21
C GLU A 688 30.70 25.91 -14.78
N GLU A 689 31.90 26.39 -14.54
CA GLU A 689 32.26 26.94 -13.22
C GLU A 689 31.44 28.22 -12.92
N VAL A 690 30.84 28.26 -11.75
CA VAL A 690 30.06 29.40 -11.25
C VAL A 690 30.80 30.04 -10.08
N ARG A 691 30.79 31.35 -10.03
CA ARG A 691 31.41 32.09 -8.91
C ARG A 691 30.60 31.89 -7.63
N ILE A 692 31.25 31.46 -6.57
CA ILE A 692 30.72 31.50 -5.21
C ILE A 692 30.98 32.88 -4.63
N ASN A 693 29.94 33.57 -4.19
CA ASN A 693 30.07 34.79 -3.39
C ASN A 693 30.06 34.39 -1.93
N HIS A 694 31.11 34.81 -1.22
CA HIS A 694 31.21 34.62 0.23
C HIS A 694 30.45 35.78 0.90
N GLY A 695 29.11 35.62 1.08
CA GLY A 695 28.30 36.56 1.86
C GLY A 695 28.61 36.48 3.37
N ALA A 696 27.88 37.22 4.20
CA ALA A 696 28.09 37.34 5.66
C ALA A 696 28.01 35.98 6.39
N GLY A 697 28.92 35.04 6.08
CA GLY A 697 29.06 33.73 6.71
C GLY A 697 28.42 32.56 5.95
N GLY A 698 27.98 32.73 4.71
CA GLY A 698 27.34 31.70 3.92
C GLY A 698 27.80 31.58 2.46
N ILE A 699 27.30 30.56 1.77
CA ILE A 699 27.43 30.37 0.34
C ILE A 699 26.33 31.19 -0.35
N GLU A 700 26.68 32.01 -1.33
CA GLU A 700 25.73 32.64 -2.25
C GLU A 700 26.13 32.29 -3.68
N VAL A 701 25.18 31.78 -4.46
CA VAL A 701 25.36 31.47 -5.90
C VAL A 701 24.24 32.07 -6.73
N SER A 702 24.59 32.49 -7.95
CA SER A 702 23.60 32.87 -8.95
C SER A 702 23.16 31.63 -9.70
N VAL A 703 21.87 31.36 -9.74
CA VAL A 703 21.24 30.23 -10.41
C VAL A 703 20.45 30.77 -11.58
N ALA A 704 20.72 30.29 -12.79
CA ALA A 704 19.90 30.61 -13.96
C ALA A 704 18.57 29.81 -13.90
N ALA A 705 17.55 30.27 -14.62
CA ALA A 705 16.25 29.61 -14.62
C ALA A 705 16.37 28.13 -15.05
N GLN A 706 15.90 27.23 -14.22
CA GLN A 706 15.86 25.77 -14.45
C GLN A 706 17.26 25.16 -14.75
N GLN A 707 18.32 25.74 -14.22
CA GLN A 707 19.69 25.24 -14.35
C GLN A 707 20.25 24.91 -12.97
N PRO A 708 20.55 23.64 -12.68
CA PRO A 708 21.12 23.27 -11.37
C PRO A 708 22.53 23.83 -11.20
N VAL A 709 22.83 24.25 -9.98
CA VAL A 709 24.19 24.59 -9.57
C VAL A 709 24.56 23.69 -8.39
N ILE A 710 25.64 22.93 -8.53
CA ILE A 710 26.14 22.09 -7.46
C ILE A 710 27.39 22.73 -6.86
N VAL A 711 27.38 22.96 -5.56
CA VAL A 711 28.55 23.39 -4.81
C VAL A 711 29.21 22.17 -4.18
N TYR A 712 30.47 21.96 -4.47
CA TYR A 712 31.29 20.86 -3.99
C TYR A 712 32.21 21.35 -2.84
N ARG A 713 32.45 20.47 -1.87
CA ARG A 713 33.34 20.71 -0.74
C ARG A 713 34.76 21.10 -1.18
N ASN A 714 35.21 20.56 -2.30
CA ASN A 714 36.52 20.91 -2.87
C ASN A 714 36.52 20.80 -4.42
N ARG A 715 37.48 21.50 -5.04
CA ARG A 715 37.61 21.61 -6.49
C ARG A 715 37.86 20.28 -7.22
N LYS A 716 38.49 19.29 -6.53
CA LYS A 716 38.72 17.97 -7.16
C LYS A 716 37.43 17.21 -7.40
N LEU A 717 36.44 17.36 -6.54
CA LEU A 717 35.13 16.73 -6.66
C LEU A 717 34.32 17.34 -7.79
N ALA A 718 34.52 18.61 -8.10
CA ALA A 718 33.80 19.33 -9.14
C ALA A 718 34.08 18.81 -10.55
N ARG A 719 35.14 18.06 -10.77
CA ARG A 719 35.56 17.50 -12.08
C ARG A 719 35.59 18.60 -13.17
N LEU A 720 36.10 19.77 -12.82
CA LEU A 720 36.28 20.93 -13.73
C LEU A 720 37.53 20.77 -14.59
#